data_112237ac3deedac4e26d73cf1122a145
#
_entry.id   112237ac3deedac4e26d73cf1122a145
#
_cell.length_a   1.000
_cell.length_b   1.000
_cell.length_c   1.000
_cell.angle_alpha   90.00
_cell.angle_beta   90.00
_cell.angle_gamma   90.00
#
_symmetry.space_group_name_H-M   'P 1'
#
loop_
_entity.id
_entity.type
_entity.pdbx_description
1 polymer ?
#
loop_
_entity_poly.entity_id
_entity_poly.type
_entity_poly.pdbx_seq_one_letter_code
_entity_poly.pdbx_strand_id
1 'polypeptide(L)'
;MLRRDLNTIALALPEKRIVKNIDEGKDLLLHDFSFDDTAVQTNKLHFKELAPGVMEITSIAYSVGTWSFLVRDAANYYGLGERFNALNHARTIVKNASQDNGIAKGSGAYKAVPFFMSTSGYGLWVDTTAEATFDMNATSINDIEITVPADKLRIVVFAGPQFPKILERFTGITQRTILPPYWTFAPWMGRDFHQNEAQVREDVDKTRALGLPASVILIDSPWTTSYNSYKFNPKQFDDAAGMITHVHDEGYKLVLWHTSWINTQSNPPGEAGFEGKMLPHAENYDEAASSGYFVKRPDGSPYVGRWWKGLGSLIDFTNPSAKNWWQDQVRQAIKAGADGFKDDDAEGSFQGDVKFADGTNKLLMRNRYGMLYNNAMEELIQKDLKGNGVLFARSVTTGANGIGFLWGGDNEASFSPENGLPTVVTAGLNAGMSGMSLWAADLGGYLKTDTTPDPNLIMRWTEFAAFSPTMEILSQSNTQPWNWDAKNATSATPALDTYRKFSLLHMSLFPYRYAAAQESAKTGMPILRALPLLYQDDARARVTRDEYLFGPDLLVAPIVDENTRRPVYLPVGEWVDYWTGARTTGGKVLVVDAPLNSIPVYVRAGAVIPKIPEDVMTLVPQSESGNSKVKSLDDRRVYEMNDAADGSATITDFEGRSVVRSGRSLKISGDSAAHMIVRWRFAAVKSVVVNGAAAKVKVENGYQFVEFDHLKNSVVEWQ
;
A
#
# COMPACT_ATOMS: atom_id res chain seq x y z
N MET A 1 23.14 36.05 14.17
CA MET A 1 22.73 36.23 15.54
C MET A 1 21.41 35.54 15.74
N LEU A 2 21.29 34.72 16.73
CA LEU A 2 20.26 33.78 17.14
C LEU A 2 20.54 32.33 16.73
N ARG A 3 21.61 31.75 17.26
CA ARG A 3 21.73 30.36 17.62
C ARG A 3 21.38 30.25 19.10
N ARG A 4 20.13 30.04 19.42
CA ARG A 4 19.68 29.64 20.75
C ARG A 4 18.72 28.50 20.57
N ASP A 5 18.92 27.44 21.37
CA ASP A 5 18.10 26.26 21.61
C ASP A 5 18.34 25.02 20.70
N LEU A 6 19.57 24.82 20.25
CA LEU A 6 20.02 23.50 19.79
C LEU A 6 20.81 22.86 20.94
N ASN A 7 20.20 21.94 21.66
CA ASN A 7 20.94 21.01 22.50
C ASN A 7 21.59 19.98 21.57
N THR A 8 22.80 20.25 21.14
CA THR A 8 23.57 19.34 20.30
C THR A 8 24.38 18.43 21.23
N ILE A 9 24.24 17.12 21.13
CA ILE A 9 24.92 16.14 21.96
C ILE A 9 26.01 15.46 21.15
N ALA A 10 27.28 15.65 21.50
CA ALA A 10 28.37 14.78 21.05
C ALA A 10 28.69 13.73 22.11
N LEU A 11 28.51 12.48 21.82
CA LEU A 11 28.97 11.37 22.62
C LEU A 11 30.24 10.78 22.02
N ALA A 12 31.37 10.99 22.67
CA ALA A 12 32.46 10.06 22.56
C ALA A 12 32.01 8.78 23.28
N LEU A 13 31.53 7.80 22.52
CA LEU A 13 31.27 6.47 23.09
C LEU A 13 32.61 5.87 23.51
N PRO A 14 32.71 5.31 24.74
CA PRO A 14 33.89 4.55 25.12
C PRO A 14 34.08 3.40 24.13
N GLU A 15 35.32 3.15 23.77
CA GLU A 15 35.74 2.17 22.78
C GLU A 15 34.94 0.87 22.85
N LYS A 16 34.26 0.51 21.74
CA LYS A 16 33.66 -0.78 21.43
C LYS A 16 32.41 -1.14 22.23
N ARG A 17 31.26 -0.57 21.87
CA ARG A 17 29.97 -1.27 22.05
C ARG A 17 29.56 -1.91 20.74
N ILE A 18 29.40 -3.23 20.77
CA ILE A 18 29.10 -4.09 19.66
C ILE A 18 27.64 -4.49 19.78
N VAL A 19 26.81 -4.17 18.78
CA VAL A 19 25.52 -4.86 18.60
C VAL A 19 25.86 -6.21 17.98
N LYS A 20 25.83 -7.27 18.78
CA LYS A 20 26.11 -8.62 18.28
C LYS A 20 24.96 -9.07 17.39
N ASN A 21 25.26 -9.30 16.13
CA ASN A 21 24.38 -10.04 15.25
C ASN A 21 24.65 -11.54 15.46
N ILE A 22 23.93 -12.13 16.40
CA ILE A 22 24.10 -13.55 16.79
C ILE A 22 23.77 -14.49 15.63
N ASP A 23 22.85 -14.09 14.74
CA ASP A 23 22.38 -14.93 13.64
C ASP A 23 23.32 -14.95 12.42
N GLU A 24 24.17 -13.94 12.26
CA GLU A 24 24.97 -13.75 11.03
C GLU A 24 26.47 -13.58 11.27
N GLY A 25 26.91 -13.60 12.52
CA GLY A 25 28.34 -13.53 12.90
C GLY A 25 29.03 -12.20 12.58
N LYS A 26 28.27 -11.13 12.29
CA LYS A 26 28.79 -9.78 12.06
C LYS A 26 28.37 -8.86 13.19
N ASP A 27 29.31 -8.13 13.72
CA ASP A 27 29.09 -7.14 14.77
C ASP A 27 29.01 -5.75 14.13
N LEU A 28 27.95 -4.99 14.43
CA LEU A 28 27.85 -3.58 14.07
C LEU A 28 28.58 -2.76 15.14
N LEU A 29 29.61 -2.04 14.74
CA LEU A 29 30.38 -1.18 15.64
C LEU A 29 29.64 0.17 15.77
N LEU A 30 29.12 0.47 16.97
CA LEU A 30 28.43 1.73 17.25
C LEU A 30 29.38 2.95 17.41
N HIS A 31 30.68 2.81 17.13
CA HIS A 31 31.63 3.92 17.18
C HIS A 31 31.43 4.96 16.06
N ASP A 32 30.58 4.65 15.06
CA ASP A 32 30.28 5.57 13.96
C ASP A 32 29.15 6.57 14.29
N PHE A 33 28.56 6.48 15.48
CA PHE A 33 27.59 7.46 15.97
C PHE A 33 28.32 8.51 16.82
N SER A 34 28.22 9.78 16.43
CA SER A 34 28.67 10.90 17.26
C SER A 34 27.46 11.79 17.60
N PHE A 35 27.32 12.12 18.88
CA PHE A 35 26.35 13.08 19.37
C PHE A 35 27.14 14.32 19.81
N ASP A 36 26.87 15.49 19.25
CA ASP A 36 27.59 16.73 19.59
C ASP A 36 27.11 17.29 20.92
N ASP A 37 28.05 17.58 21.84
CA ASP A 37 27.76 17.84 23.25
C ASP A 37 28.22 19.22 23.73
N THR A 38 27.26 20.02 24.11
CA THR A 38 27.42 21.01 25.20
C THR A 38 26.44 20.73 26.37
N ALA A 39 25.53 19.76 26.24
CA ALA A 39 24.47 19.45 27.19
C ALA A 39 24.60 18.07 27.88
N VAL A 40 25.58 17.25 27.54
CA VAL A 40 25.64 15.82 27.90
C VAL A 40 26.19 15.56 29.31
N GLN A 41 26.74 16.51 30.01
CA GLN A 41 27.16 16.24 31.41
C GLN A 41 26.01 15.88 32.34
N THR A 42 24.75 16.02 31.92
CA THR A 42 23.56 15.75 32.74
C THR A 42 22.62 14.68 32.19
N ASN A 43 22.67 14.30 30.93
CA ASN A 43 21.75 13.34 30.32
C ASN A 43 22.41 12.01 30.03
N LYS A 44 22.12 11.00 30.86
CA LYS A 44 22.58 9.63 30.63
C LYS A 44 21.84 9.01 29.44
N LEU A 45 22.57 8.63 28.38
CA LEU A 45 22.02 7.73 27.38
C LEU A 45 21.95 6.32 27.95
N HIS A 46 20.81 5.69 27.75
CA HIS A 46 20.56 4.31 28.11
C HIS A 46 20.54 3.45 26.87
N PHE A 47 21.33 2.38 26.90
CA PHE A 47 21.39 1.40 25.83
C PHE A 47 20.72 0.12 26.29
N LYS A 48 19.82 -0.42 25.50
CA LYS A 48 19.09 -1.65 25.80
C LYS A 48 18.98 -2.50 24.55
N GLU A 49 19.41 -3.73 24.61
CA GLU A 49 19.11 -4.72 23.58
C GLU A 49 17.64 -5.14 23.72
N LEU A 50 16.84 -4.92 22.67
CA LEU A 50 15.43 -5.30 22.62
C LEU A 50 15.24 -6.73 22.11
N ALA A 51 16.10 -7.14 21.17
CA ALA A 51 16.15 -8.47 20.58
C ALA A 51 17.54 -8.67 19.96
N PRO A 52 17.96 -9.89 19.57
CA PRO A 52 19.23 -10.12 18.89
C PRO A 52 19.38 -9.20 17.65
N GLY A 53 20.42 -8.36 17.69
CA GLY A 53 20.71 -7.38 16.63
C GLY A 53 19.78 -6.15 16.61
N VAL A 54 19.08 -5.85 17.71
CA VAL A 54 18.24 -4.66 17.84
C VAL A 54 18.58 -3.90 19.11
N MET A 55 19.13 -2.70 18.94
CA MET A 55 19.57 -1.84 20.05
C MET A 55 18.71 -0.59 20.16
N GLU A 56 18.15 -0.38 21.34
CA GLU A 56 17.47 0.86 21.71
C GLU A 56 18.45 1.81 22.38
N ILE A 57 18.40 3.07 21.98
CA ILE A 57 19.15 4.19 22.58
C ILE A 57 18.12 5.22 23.05
N THR A 58 18.07 5.50 24.33
CA THR A 58 17.14 6.48 24.91
C THR A 58 17.86 7.56 25.69
N SER A 59 17.32 8.77 25.62
CA SER A 59 17.67 9.87 26.51
C SER A 59 16.41 10.55 27.02
N ILE A 60 16.54 11.28 28.13
CA ILE A 60 15.47 12.11 28.69
C ILE A 60 15.96 13.55 28.70
N ALA A 61 15.25 14.44 27.99
CA ALA A 61 15.40 15.88 28.15
C ALA A 61 14.40 16.38 29.19
N TYR A 62 14.77 17.43 29.91
CA TYR A 62 13.91 18.04 30.94
C TYR A 62 12.88 19.03 30.37
N SER A 63 12.95 19.34 29.07
CA SER A 63 12.01 20.20 28.38
C SER A 63 11.90 19.82 26.91
N VAL A 64 10.79 20.16 26.24
CA VAL A 64 10.68 20.01 24.79
C VAL A 64 11.75 20.89 24.14
N GLY A 65 12.62 20.27 23.38
CA GLY A 65 13.71 20.91 22.67
C GLY A 65 13.91 20.30 21.31
N THR A 66 14.97 20.68 20.64
CA THR A 66 15.38 20.09 19.37
C THR A 66 16.64 19.28 19.60
N TRP A 67 16.57 17.99 19.25
CA TRP A 67 17.71 17.10 19.24
C TRP A 67 18.31 17.07 17.86
N SER A 68 19.63 17.18 17.77
CA SER A 68 20.38 16.91 16.54
C SER A 68 21.48 15.88 16.84
N PHE A 69 21.64 14.90 15.97
CA PHE A 69 22.68 13.90 16.09
C PHE A 69 23.22 13.52 14.72
N LEU A 70 24.49 13.12 14.69
CA LEU A 70 25.20 12.74 13.50
C LEU A 70 25.43 11.23 13.47
N VAL A 71 25.24 10.63 12.30
CA VAL A 71 25.64 9.26 11.99
C VAL A 71 26.70 9.31 10.90
N ARG A 72 27.91 8.87 11.20
CA ARG A 72 28.98 8.80 10.21
C ARG A 72 28.77 7.64 9.28
N ASP A 73 28.31 7.93 8.09
CA ASP A 73 28.04 6.97 7.04
C ASP A 73 28.04 7.66 5.67
N ALA A 74 28.54 7.00 4.64
CA ALA A 74 28.58 7.49 3.26
C ALA A 74 28.12 6.37 2.32
N ALA A 75 26.85 6.06 2.35
CA ALA A 75 26.24 4.91 1.70
C ALA A 75 25.03 5.28 0.81
N ASN A 76 24.22 4.30 0.47
CA ASN A 76 22.91 4.50 -0.13
C ASN A 76 21.84 4.23 0.93
N TYR A 77 20.75 5.01 0.91
CA TYR A 77 19.74 5.00 1.95
C TYR A 77 18.35 4.84 1.35
N TYR A 78 17.53 3.98 1.95
CA TYR A 78 16.20 3.63 1.46
C TYR A 78 15.20 3.62 2.62
N GLY A 79 13.96 4.09 2.37
CA GLY A 79 12.93 4.18 3.38
C GLY A 79 12.36 5.59 3.53
N LEU A 80 12.21 6.08 4.77
CA LEU A 80 11.68 7.40 5.12
C LEU A 80 10.21 7.62 4.71
N GLY A 81 9.44 6.54 4.56
CA GLY A 81 8.02 6.58 4.21
C GLY A 81 7.77 6.59 2.70
N GLU A 82 6.55 6.93 2.32
CA GLU A 82 6.14 7.10 0.94
C GLU A 82 6.80 8.35 0.36
N ARG A 83 7.68 8.20 -0.61
CA ARG A 83 8.39 9.30 -1.26
C ARG A 83 8.26 9.19 -2.77
N PHE A 84 7.88 10.27 -3.43
CA PHE A 84 7.57 10.30 -4.86
C PHE A 84 8.79 10.64 -5.72
N ASN A 85 9.77 11.37 -5.16
CA ASN A 85 10.88 11.97 -5.91
C ASN A 85 12.08 11.06 -6.11
N ALA A 86 12.41 10.21 -5.16
CA ALA A 86 13.59 9.34 -5.22
C ALA A 86 13.39 8.06 -4.42
N LEU A 87 13.98 6.96 -4.88
CA LEU A 87 14.05 5.71 -4.13
C LEU A 87 15.29 5.67 -3.22
N ASN A 88 16.45 6.12 -3.72
CA ASN A 88 17.66 6.28 -2.96
C ASN A 88 17.76 7.72 -2.46
N HIS A 89 17.82 7.90 -1.15
CA HIS A 89 17.81 9.22 -0.51
C HIS A 89 19.21 9.78 -0.26
N ALA A 90 20.29 9.11 -0.68
CA ALA A 90 21.64 9.66 -0.55
C ALA A 90 21.73 11.05 -1.20
N ARG A 91 22.36 12.00 -0.50
CA ARG A 91 22.53 13.42 -0.89
C ARG A 91 21.24 14.22 -0.99
N THR A 92 20.23 13.85 -0.21
CA THR A 92 18.97 14.58 -0.10
C THR A 92 18.69 15.03 1.33
N ILE A 93 17.88 16.09 1.48
CA ILE A 93 17.30 16.47 2.77
C ILE A 93 15.82 16.09 2.74
N VAL A 94 15.41 15.27 3.70
CA VAL A 94 14.04 14.77 3.81
C VAL A 94 13.38 15.33 5.07
N LYS A 95 12.29 16.10 4.90
CA LYS A 95 11.40 16.45 5.99
C LYS A 95 10.40 15.33 6.20
N ASN A 96 10.47 14.65 7.33
CA ASN A 96 9.63 13.52 7.65
C ASN A 96 8.36 13.99 8.36
N ALA A 97 7.45 14.60 7.59
CA ALA A 97 6.15 15.06 8.04
C ALA A 97 5.08 14.65 7.03
N SER A 98 3.96 14.15 7.55
CA SER A 98 2.77 13.89 6.75
C SER A 98 2.18 15.23 6.28
N GLN A 99 1.81 15.35 5.01
CA GLN A 99 1.21 16.57 4.47
C GLN A 99 0.24 16.22 3.33
N ASP A 100 -0.83 17.00 3.25
CA ASP A 100 -1.75 16.94 2.12
C ASP A 100 -1.06 17.40 0.84
N ASN A 101 -1.49 16.86 -0.30
CA ASN A 101 -0.84 17.07 -1.60
C ASN A 101 0.67 16.78 -1.55
N GLY A 102 1.00 15.60 -1.05
CA GLY A 102 2.36 15.08 -0.94
C GLY A 102 2.99 14.80 -2.29
N ILE A 103 3.11 15.83 -3.11
CA ILE A 103 3.62 15.77 -4.47
C ILE A 103 5.13 15.56 -4.51
N ALA A 104 5.63 15.08 -5.64
CA ALA A 104 7.04 14.79 -5.87
C ALA A 104 7.99 16.00 -5.79
N LYS A 105 7.45 17.21 -5.75
CA LYS A 105 8.22 18.44 -5.56
C LYS A 105 8.75 18.53 -4.12
N GLY A 106 9.96 18.02 -3.90
CA GLY A 106 10.62 18.00 -2.60
C GLY A 106 10.33 16.74 -1.79
N SER A 107 10.33 16.85 -0.48
CA SER A 107 10.23 15.75 0.46
C SER A 107 8.79 15.53 1.00
N GLY A 108 7.77 15.96 0.30
CA GLY A 108 6.37 15.75 0.69
C GLY A 108 5.97 14.27 0.68
N ALA A 109 5.08 13.90 1.58
CA ALA A 109 4.53 12.56 1.68
C ALA A 109 3.23 12.56 2.47
N TYR A 110 2.28 11.70 2.12
CA TYR A 110 1.14 11.40 2.99
C TYR A 110 1.53 10.48 4.14
N LYS A 111 2.54 9.63 3.95
CA LYS A 111 2.99 8.59 4.88
C LYS A 111 4.45 8.78 5.25
N ALA A 112 4.67 9.53 6.33
CA ALA A 112 6.00 9.84 6.85
C ALA A 112 6.43 8.79 7.87
N VAL A 113 7.46 7.99 7.58
CA VAL A 113 8.02 6.99 8.50
C VAL A 113 9.48 7.34 8.78
N PRO A 114 9.86 7.66 10.02
CA PRO A 114 11.22 8.08 10.37
C PRO A 114 12.18 6.90 10.51
N PHE A 115 12.22 6.04 9.49
CA PHE A 115 13.04 4.82 9.40
C PHE A 115 13.72 4.75 8.05
N PHE A 116 15.02 4.42 8.05
CA PHE A 116 15.75 4.11 6.84
C PHE A 116 16.67 2.91 7.02
N MET A 117 17.08 2.32 5.90
CA MET A 117 18.08 1.26 5.81
C MET A 117 19.29 1.77 5.02
N SER A 118 20.49 1.46 5.51
CA SER A 118 21.77 1.79 4.88
C SER A 118 22.42 0.56 4.23
N THR A 119 23.03 0.73 3.05
CA THR A 119 23.86 -0.31 2.44
C THR A 119 25.13 -0.64 3.24
N SER A 120 25.41 0.11 4.29
CA SER A 120 26.44 -0.26 5.29
C SER A 120 26.00 -1.38 6.25
N GLY A 121 24.75 -1.89 6.12
CA GLY A 121 24.29 -3.08 6.84
C GLY A 121 23.56 -2.77 8.16
N TYR A 122 22.88 -1.64 8.25
CA TYR A 122 22.02 -1.32 9.39
C TYR A 122 20.74 -0.61 8.95
N GLY A 123 19.72 -0.64 9.82
CA GLY A 123 18.55 0.25 9.76
C GLY A 123 18.53 1.15 11.00
N LEU A 124 17.96 2.34 10.85
CA LEU A 124 17.79 3.28 11.95
C LEU A 124 16.36 3.82 11.94
N TRP A 125 15.70 3.74 13.09
CA TRP A 125 14.38 4.30 13.34
C TRP A 125 14.45 5.31 14.48
N VAL A 126 14.00 6.53 14.23
CA VAL A 126 13.78 7.52 15.26
C VAL A 126 12.33 7.42 15.70
N ASP A 127 12.07 6.95 16.92
CA ASP A 127 10.71 6.80 17.45
C ASP A 127 10.12 8.16 17.80
N THR A 128 9.62 8.83 16.77
CA THR A 128 8.99 10.14 16.89
C THR A 128 7.78 10.25 15.96
N THR A 129 6.80 11.01 16.39
CA THR A 129 5.66 11.44 15.57
C THR A 129 5.71 12.93 15.23
N ALA A 130 6.77 13.64 15.65
CA ALA A 130 7.05 14.99 15.24
C ALA A 130 7.60 15.06 13.82
N GLU A 131 7.57 16.24 13.22
CA GLU A 131 8.31 16.52 12.00
C GLU A 131 9.81 16.41 12.29
N ALA A 132 10.49 15.44 11.69
CA ALA A 132 11.93 15.27 11.78
C ALA A 132 12.58 15.60 10.44
N THR A 133 13.81 16.12 10.48
CA THR A 133 14.63 16.38 9.29
C THR A 133 15.78 15.38 9.23
N PHE A 134 15.91 14.74 8.09
CA PHE A 134 17.00 13.81 7.78
C PHE A 134 17.84 14.41 6.66
N ASP A 135 19.02 14.91 6.99
CA ASP A 135 20.04 15.28 6.01
C ASP A 135 20.87 14.03 5.69
N MET A 136 20.59 13.41 4.57
CA MET A 136 21.15 12.14 4.14
C MET A 136 22.43 12.37 3.31
N ASN A 137 23.45 12.97 3.91
CA ASN A 137 24.71 13.38 3.28
C ASN A 137 24.57 14.51 2.22
N ALA A 138 23.57 15.36 2.32
CA ALA A 138 23.43 16.51 1.41
C ALA A 138 24.39 17.65 1.80
N THR A 139 24.52 17.93 3.09
CA THR A 139 25.40 18.98 3.63
C THR A 139 26.83 18.45 3.87
N SER A 140 26.96 17.25 4.46
CA SER A 140 28.25 16.57 4.68
C SER A 140 28.26 15.23 3.93
N ILE A 141 29.29 14.99 3.11
CA ILE A 141 29.37 13.74 2.33
C ILE A 141 29.59 12.49 3.18
N ASN A 142 30.03 12.66 4.41
CA ASN A 142 30.41 11.58 5.32
C ASN A 142 29.43 11.41 6.50
N ASP A 143 28.50 12.33 6.67
CA ASP A 143 27.65 12.34 7.87
C ASP A 143 26.18 12.52 7.48
N ILE A 144 25.31 11.72 8.09
CA ILE A 144 23.89 11.94 8.14
C ILE A 144 23.60 12.81 9.37
N GLU A 145 22.88 13.92 9.21
CA GLU A 145 22.39 14.70 10.33
C GLU A 145 20.88 14.49 10.49
N ILE A 146 20.46 14.12 11.70
CA ILE A 146 19.04 13.93 12.02
C ILE A 146 18.64 14.91 13.10
N THR A 147 17.65 15.75 12.79
CA THR A 147 17.11 16.75 13.70
C THR A 147 15.64 16.47 14.00
N VAL A 148 15.28 16.40 15.28
CA VAL A 148 13.93 16.10 15.72
C VAL A 148 13.53 16.95 16.94
N PRO A 149 12.35 17.63 16.91
CA PRO A 149 11.79 18.25 18.10
C PRO A 149 11.18 17.15 18.99
N ALA A 150 11.68 17.00 20.22
CA ALA A 150 11.19 16.04 21.16
C ALA A 150 11.57 16.42 22.61
N ASP A 151 10.80 15.94 23.57
CA ASP A 151 11.15 15.95 24.99
C ASP A 151 12.01 14.74 25.38
N LYS A 152 11.90 13.65 24.62
CA LYS A 152 12.66 12.42 24.77
C LYS A 152 13.18 11.96 23.43
N LEU A 153 14.42 11.53 23.38
CA LEU A 153 14.98 10.89 22.20
C LEU A 153 14.92 9.37 22.40
N ARG A 154 14.35 8.69 21.42
CA ARG A 154 14.40 7.24 21.29
C ARG A 154 14.80 6.88 19.88
N ILE A 155 15.92 6.18 19.76
CA ILE A 155 16.44 5.67 18.48
C ILE A 155 16.51 4.16 18.60
N VAL A 156 16.13 3.44 17.55
CA VAL A 156 16.33 1.99 17.46
C VAL A 156 17.19 1.68 16.24
N VAL A 157 18.30 1.00 16.48
CA VAL A 157 19.23 0.54 15.45
C VAL A 157 19.02 -0.95 15.22
N PHE A 158 18.85 -1.32 13.98
CA PHE A 158 18.65 -2.70 13.52
C PHE A 158 19.91 -3.15 12.78
N ALA A 159 20.67 -4.07 13.36
CA ALA A 159 21.80 -4.69 12.67
C ALA A 159 21.29 -5.68 11.61
N GLY A 160 22.07 -5.89 10.57
CA GLY A 160 21.82 -6.90 9.55
C GLY A 160 22.53 -6.56 8.26
N PRO A 161 23.29 -7.47 7.63
CA PRO A 161 23.92 -7.16 6.36
C PRO A 161 22.92 -7.05 5.22
N GLN A 162 21.72 -7.66 5.36
CA GLN A 162 20.72 -7.72 4.32
C GLN A 162 19.45 -6.93 4.69
N PHE A 163 18.92 -6.13 3.77
CA PHE A 163 17.72 -5.33 3.95
C PHE A 163 16.47 -6.13 4.37
N PRO A 164 16.22 -7.35 3.82
CA PRO A 164 15.09 -8.16 4.30
C PRO A 164 15.13 -8.42 5.80
N LYS A 165 16.32 -8.69 6.36
CA LYS A 165 16.47 -8.94 7.80
C LYS A 165 16.28 -7.67 8.64
N ILE A 166 16.75 -6.54 8.15
CA ILE A 166 16.54 -5.23 8.80
C ILE A 166 15.04 -4.92 8.83
N LEU A 167 14.35 -5.08 7.70
CA LEU A 167 12.93 -4.82 7.56
C LEU A 167 12.09 -5.77 8.43
N GLU A 168 12.47 -7.05 8.49
CA GLU A 168 11.86 -8.04 9.40
C GLU A 168 11.96 -7.59 10.87
N ARG A 169 13.13 -7.14 11.30
CA ARG A 169 13.35 -6.64 12.67
C ARG A 169 12.55 -5.37 12.95
N PHE A 170 12.57 -4.42 12.02
CA PHE A 170 11.82 -3.17 12.15
C PHE A 170 10.30 -3.44 12.28
N THR A 171 9.73 -4.17 11.35
CA THR A 171 8.28 -4.47 11.37
C THR A 171 7.89 -5.39 12.52
N GLY A 172 8.81 -6.21 13.02
CA GLY A 172 8.60 -7.05 14.20
C GLY A 172 8.47 -6.28 15.51
N ILE A 173 9.06 -5.08 15.59
CA ILE A 173 8.96 -4.19 16.76
C ILE A 173 7.82 -3.19 16.60
N THR A 174 7.61 -2.69 15.38
CA THR A 174 6.61 -1.65 15.14
C THR A 174 5.22 -2.24 14.90
N GLN A 175 5.03 -2.96 13.81
CA GLN A 175 3.79 -3.66 13.50
C GLN A 175 3.98 -4.55 12.26
N ARG A 176 3.50 -5.79 12.31
CA ARG A 176 3.36 -6.67 11.15
C ARG A 176 2.10 -6.34 10.37
N THR A 177 2.14 -6.67 9.07
CA THR A 177 0.97 -6.53 8.20
C THR A 177 -0.19 -7.37 8.72
N ILE A 178 -1.35 -6.75 8.90
CA ILE A 178 -2.61 -7.47 9.07
C ILE A 178 -3.06 -8.01 7.72
N LEU A 179 -3.83 -9.10 7.73
CA LEU A 179 -4.35 -9.70 6.51
C LEU A 179 -5.83 -9.31 6.36
N PRO A 180 -6.15 -8.40 5.42
CA PRO A 180 -7.54 -8.07 5.14
C PRO A 180 -8.26 -9.25 4.45
N PRO A 181 -9.59 -9.23 4.37
CA PRO A 181 -10.39 -10.24 3.70
C PRO A 181 -10.01 -10.42 2.22
N TYR A 182 -10.24 -11.60 1.64
CA TYR A 182 -9.87 -11.90 0.25
C TYR A 182 -10.45 -10.93 -0.76
N TRP A 183 -11.70 -10.50 -0.57
CA TRP A 183 -12.40 -9.62 -1.49
C TRP A 183 -11.70 -8.27 -1.70
N THR A 184 -10.87 -7.83 -0.75
CA THR A 184 -10.13 -6.57 -0.83
C THR A 184 -9.01 -6.59 -1.86
N PHE A 185 -8.55 -7.79 -2.25
CA PHE A 185 -7.50 -7.96 -3.25
C PHE A 185 -8.04 -8.00 -4.70
N ALA A 186 -9.34 -8.01 -4.91
CA ALA A 186 -9.94 -7.89 -6.23
C ALA A 186 -9.91 -6.43 -6.73
N PRO A 187 -10.20 -6.16 -8.01
CA PRO A 187 -10.38 -4.80 -8.48
C PRO A 187 -11.54 -4.08 -7.77
N TRP A 188 -11.37 -2.78 -7.56
CA TRP A 188 -12.35 -1.86 -6.97
C TRP A 188 -12.87 -0.90 -8.03
N MET A 189 -14.18 -0.66 -8.01
CA MET A 189 -14.84 0.30 -8.88
C MET A 189 -15.30 1.49 -8.05
N GLY A 190 -14.80 2.68 -8.35
CA GLY A 190 -15.16 3.91 -7.67
C GLY A 190 -15.41 5.05 -8.64
N ARG A 191 -16.08 6.09 -8.17
CA ARG A 191 -16.18 7.41 -8.80
C ARG A 191 -15.77 8.46 -7.79
N ASP A 192 -15.19 9.57 -8.26
CA ASP A 192 -14.94 10.75 -7.43
C ASP A 192 -16.23 11.22 -6.73
N PHE A 193 -17.34 11.15 -7.45
CA PHE A 193 -18.67 11.32 -6.84
C PHE A 193 -19.76 10.60 -7.65
N HIS A 194 -20.74 10.04 -6.95
CA HIS A 194 -21.98 9.54 -7.55
C HIS A 194 -23.08 10.60 -7.38
N GLN A 195 -23.64 11.08 -8.47
CA GLN A 195 -24.73 12.08 -8.41
C GLN A 195 -26.01 11.54 -7.80
N ASN A 196 -26.22 10.23 -7.94
CA ASN A 196 -27.41 9.53 -7.46
C ASN A 196 -27.16 8.02 -7.43
N GLU A 197 -28.09 7.27 -6.83
CA GLU A 197 -28.00 5.81 -6.75
C GLU A 197 -28.03 5.10 -8.10
N ALA A 198 -28.65 5.72 -9.14
CA ALA A 198 -28.69 5.11 -10.47
C ALA A 198 -27.29 4.95 -11.07
N GLN A 199 -26.35 5.87 -10.77
CA GLN A 199 -24.95 5.72 -11.18
C GLN A 199 -24.25 4.58 -10.45
N VAL A 200 -24.57 4.35 -9.17
CA VAL A 200 -24.02 3.20 -8.43
C VAL A 200 -24.50 1.89 -9.04
N ARG A 201 -25.82 1.80 -9.32
CA ARG A 201 -26.41 0.63 -10.00
C ARG A 201 -25.83 0.43 -11.40
N GLU A 202 -25.61 1.52 -12.16
CA GLU A 202 -24.95 1.46 -13.46
C GLU A 202 -23.55 0.85 -13.36
N ASP A 203 -22.75 1.27 -12.37
CA ASP A 203 -21.38 0.76 -12.17
C ASP A 203 -21.40 -0.73 -11.83
N VAL A 204 -22.30 -1.17 -10.97
CA VAL A 204 -22.55 -2.57 -10.64
C VAL A 204 -22.88 -3.39 -11.90
N ASP A 205 -23.92 -2.99 -12.61
CA ASP A 205 -24.48 -3.76 -13.72
C ASP A 205 -23.57 -3.78 -14.94
N LYS A 206 -23.02 -2.62 -15.33
CA LYS A 206 -22.11 -2.53 -16.48
C LYS A 206 -20.79 -3.27 -16.28
N THR A 207 -20.24 -3.23 -15.05
CA THR A 207 -19.03 -3.98 -14.74
C THR A 207 -19.25 -5.48 -14.98
N ARG A 208 -20.36 -6.05 -14.51
CA ARG A 208 -20.73 -7.45 -14.76
C ARG A 208 -21.03 -7.72 -16.23
N ALA A 209 -21.84 -6.87 -16.87
CA ALA A 209 -22.23 -7.04 -18.27
C ALA A 209 -21.03 -7.00 -19.23
N LEU A 210 -19.99 -6.25 -18.91
CA LEU A 210 -18.77 -6.13 -19.69
C LEU A 210 -17.74 -7.23 -19.35
N GLY A 211 -18.03 -8.15 -18.42
CA GLY A 211 -17.11 -9.19 -18.00
C GLY A 211 -15.85 -8.65 -17.29
N LEU A 212 -16.02 -7.60 -16.51
CA LEU A 212 -14.95 -7.01 -15.71
C LEU A 212 -15.01 -7.59 -14.30
N PRO A 213 -13.93 -8.19 -13.79
CA PRO A 213 -13.90 -8.68 -12.42
C PRO A 213 -13.78 -7.51 -11.44
N ALA A 214 -14.56 -7.53 -10.36
CA ALA A 214 -14.44 -6.61 -9.24
C ALA A 214 -15.16 -7.16 -8.00
N SER A 215 -14.73 -6.76 -6.82
CA SER A 215 -15.38 -7.13 -5.56
C SER A 215 -15.78 -5.94 -4.71
N VAL A 216 -15.48 -4.73 -5.11
CA VAL A 216 -15.77 -3.53 -4.32
C VAL A 216 -16.41 -2.46 -5.19
N ILE A 217 -17.44 -1.83 -4.64
CA ILE A 217 -17.95 -0.53 -5.08
C ILE A 217 -17.52 0.50 -4.02
N LEU A 218 -16.80 1.53 -4.45
CA LEU A 218 -16.39 2.65 -3.63
C LEU A 218 -17.28 3.86 -3.94
N ILE A 219 -17.99 4.36 -2.95
CA ILE A 219 -18.70 5.63 -3.01
C ILE A 219 -17.86 6.68 -2.29
N ASP A 220 -17.27 7.58 -3.06
CA ASP A 220 -16.47 8.69 -2.56
C ASP A 220 -17.37 9.90 -2.19
N SER A 221 -16.79 11.02 -1.81
CA SER A 221 -17.46 12.24 -1.35
C SER A 221 -18.16 13.00 -2.49
N PRO A 222 -19.41 13.52 -2.31
CA PRO A 222 -20.25 13.43 -1.12
C PRO A 222 -21.27 12.28 -1.21
N TRP A 223 -21.59 11.67 -0.09
CA TRP A 223 -22.69 10.70 0.01
C TRP A 223 -23.59 10.95 1.24
N THR A 224 -23.14 11.78 2.17
CA THR A 224 -23.82 12.07 3.44
C THR A 224 -24.72 13.31 3.38
N THR A 225 -25.65 13.43 4.32
CA THR A 225 -26.50 14.63 4.45
C THR A 225 -25.68 15.89 4.77
N SER A 226 -24.55 15.72 5.45
CA SER A 226 -23.59 16.78 5.81
C SER A 226 -22.21 16.16 6.10
N TYR A 227 -21.13 16.92 6.07
CA TYR A 227 -19.76 16.44 6.38
C TYR A 227 -19.49 16.44 7.90
N ASN A 228 -19.24 15.31 8.62
CA ASN A 228 -19.58 13.92 8.25
C ASN A 228 -20.70 13.47 9.18
N SER A 229 -21.91 13.33 8.65
CA SER A 229 -23.09 12.88 9.42
C SER A 229 -23.28 11.36 9.44
N TYR A 230 -22.57 10.62 8.56
CA TYR A 230 -22.67 9.16 8.37
C TYR A 230 -24.08 8.65 8.01
N LYS A 231 -24.92 9.52 7.47
CA LYS A 231 -26.26 9.19 6.98
C LYS A 231 -26.31 9.40 5.47
N PHE A 232 -26.76 8.40 4.74
CA PHE A 232 -27.00 8.55 3.30
C PHE A 232 -27.93 9.73 3.02
N ASN A 233 -27.55 10.55 2.05
CA ASN A 233 -28.33 11.73 1.67
C ASN A 233 -29.53 11.31 0.81
N PRO A 234 -30.80 11.45 1.31
CA PRO A 234 -31.98 10.98 0.57
C PRO A 234 -32.25 11.78 -0.70
N LYS A 235 -31.64 12.96 -0.88
CA LYS A 235 -31.71 13.73 -2.14
C LYS A 235 -30.79 13.17 -3.23
N GLN A 236 -29.92 12.24 -2.87
CA GLN A 236 -28.95 11.61 -3.75
C GLN A 236 -29.23 10.10 -3.84
N PHE A 237 -29.62 9.47 -2.75
CA PHE A 237 -29.90 8.05 -2.60
C PHE A 237 -31.25 7.89 -1.93
N ASP A 238 -32.33 7.92 -2.72
CA ASP A 238 -33.70 7.84 -2.23
C ASP A 238 -34.11 6.43 -1.76
N ASP A 239 -33.48 5.39 -2.33
CA ASP A 239 -33.53 4.00 -1.87
C ASP A 239 -32.13 3.44 -1.58
N ALA A 240 -31.41 4.07 -0.66
CA ALA A 240 -30.06 3.62 -0.29
C ALA A 240 -30.04 2.14 0.16
N ALA A 241 -31.09 1.66 0.85
CA ALA A 241 -31.16 0.27 1.31
C ALA A 241 -31.28 -0.71 0.14
N GLY A 242 -32.16 -0.43 -0.82
CA GLY A 242 -32.28 -1.26 -2.03
C GLY A 242 -31.07 -1.18 -2.94
N MET A 243 -30.39 -0.01 -3.00
CA MET A 243 -29.11 0.13 -3.70
C MET A 243 -28.02 -0.75 -3.07
N ILE A 244 -27.86 -0.71 -1.75
CA ILE A 244 -26.86 -1.51 -1.03
C ILE A 244 -27.15 -3.01 -1.19
N THR A 245 -28.41 -3.40 -1.09
CA THR A 245 -28.84 -4.79 -1.34
C THR A 245 -28.42 -5.23 -2.75
N HIS A 246 -28.64 -4.40 -3.77
CA HIS A 246 -28.24 -4.69 -5.14
C HIS A 246 -26.70 -4.83 -5.29
N VAL A 247 -25.92 -3.96 -4.64
CA VAL A 247 -24.44 -4.07 -4.59
C VAL A 247 -24.03 -5.43 -4.03
N HIS A 248 -24.59 -5.84 -2.89
CA HIS A 248 -24.26 -7.11 -2.26
C HIS A 248 -24.74 -8.32 -3.09
N ASP A 249 -25.96 -8.27 -3.63
CA ASP A 249 -26.51 -9.35 -4.44
C ASP A 249 -25.65 -9.63 -5.68
N GLU A 250 -25.10 -8.60 -6.30
CA GLU A 250 -24.20 -8.72 -7.45
C GLU A 250 -22.75 -9.06 -7.07
N GLY A 251 -22.52 -9.48 -5.82
CA GLY A 251 -21.23 -9.98 -5.32
C GLY A 251 -20.17 -8.90 -5.16
N TYR A 252 -20.58 -7.73 -4.69
CA TYR A 252 -19.67 -6.65 -4.28
C TYR A 252 -19.75 -6.40 -2.78
N LYS A 253 -18.77 -5.69 -2.25
CA LYS A 253 -18.70 -5.06 -0.95
C LYS A 253 -18.74 -3.55 -1.11
N LEU A 254 -19.37 -2.85 -0.16
CA LEU A 254 -19.50 -1.40 -0.21
C LEU A 254 -18.48 -0.72 0.68
N VAL A 255 -17.63 0.13 0.08
CA VAL A 255 -16.65 0.98 0.78
C VAL A 255 -17.11 2.45 0.67
N LEU A 256 -17.06 3.18 1.77
CA LEU A 256 -17.51 4.57 1.84
C LEU A 256 -16.36 5.49 2.24
N TRP A 257 -16.25 6.62 1.55
CA TRP A 257 -15.30 7.67 1.91
C TRP A 257 -15.74 8.44 3.16
N HIS A 258 -14.78 8.85 4.00
CA HIS A 258 -15.01 9.80 5.08
C HIS A 258 -13.71 10.49 5.54
N THR A 259 -13.86 11.47 6.45
CA THR A 259 -12.75 12.13 7.13
C THR A 259 -13.07 12.30 8.62
N SER A 260 -12.07 12.76 9.38
CA SER A 260 -12.20 13.07 10.80
C SER A 260 -12.83 14.45 11.08
N TRP A 261 -13.21 15.22 10.04
CA TRP A 261 -13.85 16.52 10.15
C TRP A 261 -15.36 16.42 10.36
N ILE A 262 -15.89 17.29 11.21
CA ILE A 262 -17.35 17.56 11.32
C ILE A 262 -17.55 19.05 11.00
N ASN A 263 -18.35 19.37 9.98
CA ASN A 263 -18.44 20.72 9.46
C ASN A 263 -19.41 21.65 10.20
N THR A 264 -18.95 22.88 10.42
CA THR A 264 -19.83 24.02 10.79
C THR A 264 -20.37 24.71 9.55
N GLN A 265 -19.62 24.69 8.46
CA GLN A 265 -19.99 25.27 7.19
C GLN A 265 -19.36 24.46 6.05
N SER A 266 -20.20 23.74 5.34
CA SER A 266 -19.79 23.03 4.14
C SER A 266 -19.74 23.97 2.95
N ASN A 267 -18.65 23.92 2.17
CA ASN A 267 -18.68 24.47 0.83
C ASN A 267 -19.67 23.61 0.01
N PRO A 268 -20.56 24.21 -0.80
CA PRO A 268 -21.24 23.41 -1.80
C PRO A 268 -20.14 22.69 -2.60
N PRO A 269 -20.28 21.39 -2.85
CA PRO A 269 -19.40 20.71 -3.76
C PRO A 269 -19.40 21.48 -5.08
N GLY A 270 -18.21 21.79 -5.61
CA GLY A 270 -18.08 22.41 -6.92
C GLY A 270 -18.54 21.52 -8.08
N GLU A 271 -19.04 20.34 -7.75
CA GLU A 271 -19.58 19.36 -8.66
C GLU A 271 -21.00 19.77 -9.07
N ALA A 272 -21.18 19.94 -10.38
CA ALA A 272 -22.49 20.28 -10.96
C ALA A 272 -23.58 19.29 -10.53
N GLY A 273 -24.68 19.82 -10.00
CA GLY A 273 -25.83 19.02 -9.56
C GLY A 273 -25.88 18.69 -8.06
N PHE A 274 -24.94 19.18 -7.26
CA PHE A 274 -24.96 19.04 -5.79
C PHE A 274 -25.43 20.30 -5.04
N GLU A 275 -25.70 21.38 -5.73
CA GLU A 275 -26.17 22.63 -5.13
C GLU A 275 -27.45 22.42 -4.30
N GLY A 276 -27.39 22.76 -3.03
CA GLY A 276 -28.52 22.63 -2.11
C GLY A 276 -28.92 21.21 -1.71
N LYS A 277 -28.16 20.18 -2.10
CA LYS A 277 -28.43 18.80 -1.66
C LYS A 277 -27.91 18.54 -0.24
N MET A 278 -26.76 19.10 0.14
CA MET A 278 -26.18 18.92 1.47
C MET A 278 -26.53 20.03 2.44
N LEU A 279 -26.61 19.67 3.72
CA LEU A 279 -26.74 20.65 4.80
C LEU A 279 -25.39 21.35 5.04
N PRO A 280 -25.37 22.67 5.16
CA PRO A 280 -24.11 23.40 5.38
C PRO A 280 -23.50 23.16 6.75
N HIS A 281 -24.34 22.97 7.78
CA HIS A 281 -23.93 22.68 9.16
C HIS A 281 -24.23 21.20 9.46
N ALA A 282 -23.26 20.48 10.00
CA ALA A 282 -23.43 19.06 10.28
C ALA A 282 -24.40 18.84 11.45
N GLU A 283 -25.34 17.93 11.27
CA GLU A 283 -26.43 17.64 12.22
C GLU A 283 -25.92 17.19 13.59
N ASN A 284 -24.74 16.61 13.66
CA ASN A 284 -24.10 16.08 14.86
C ASN A 284 -23.00 17.02 15.43
N TYR A 285 -22.82 18.21 14.85
CA TYR A 285 -21.77 19.15 15.27
C TYR A 285 -22.00 19.69 16.68
N ASP A 286 -23.22 20.19 16.97
CA ASP A 286 -23.51 20.89 18.22
C ASP A 286 -23.45 19.94 19.43
N GLU A 287 -23.84 18.68 19.25
CA GLU A 287 -23.67 17.63 20.25
C GLU A 287 -22.19 17.42 20.56
N ALA A 288 -21.35 17.24 19.53
CA ALA A 288 -19.91 17.03 19.72
C ALA A 288 -19.23 18.26 20.35
N ALA A 289 -19.60 19.47 19.95
CA ALA A 289 -19.05 20.71 20.48
C ALA A 289 -19.40 20.88 21.97
N SER A 290 -20.68 20.72 22.34
CA SER A 290 -21.14 20.86 23.72
C SER A 290 -20.58 19.77 24.65
N SER A 291 -20.32 18.57 24.13
CA SER A 291 -19.71 17.47 24.84
C SER A 291 -18.18 17.56 24.93
N GLY A 292 -17.56 18.54 24.24
CA GLY A 292 -16.13 18.75 24.25
C GLY A 292 -15.31 17.68 23.51
N TYR A 293 -15.87 17.10 22.44
CA TYR A 293 -15.28 16.00 21.67
C TYR A 293 -14.30 16.45 20.59
N PHE A 294 -14.25 17.76 20.31
CA PHE A 294 -13.31 18.30 19.33
C PHE A 294 -11.97 18.67 19.94
N VAL A 295 -10.93 18.65 19.11
CA VAL A 295 -9.66 19.32 19.40
C VAL A 295 -9.96 20.76 19.81
N LYS A 296 -9.26 21.30 20.79
CA LYS A 296 -9.56 22.61 21.40
C LYS A 296 -8.51 23.67 21.07
N ARG A 297 -8.94 24.91 21.05
CA ARG A 297 -8.03 26.07 21.12
C ARG A 297 -7.54 26.28 22.56
N PRO A 298 -6.50 27.13 22.78
CA PRO A 298 -5.98 27.42 24.12
C PRO A 298 -7.03 27.93 25.10
N ASP A 299 -8.06 28.65 24.64
CA ASP A 299 -9.17 29.18 25.44
C ASP A 299 -10.25 28.15 25.80
N GLY A 300 -10.12 26.93 25.29
CA GLY A 300 -11.05 25.81 25.53
C GLY A 300 -12.19 25.69 24.52
N SER A 301 -12.32 26.65 23.59
CA SER A 301 -13.30 26.56 22.49
C SER A 301 -12.91 25.46 21.48
N PRO A 302 -13.87 24.89 20.72
CA PRO A 302 -13.56 23.98 19.63
C PRO A 302 -12.58 24.59 18.61
N TYR A 303 -11.59 23.82 18.19
CA TYR A 303 -10.76 24.18 17.04
C TYR A 303 -11.62 24.15 15.78
N VAL A 304 -11.79 25.27 15.11
CA VAL A 304 -12.39 25.37 13.78
C VAL A 304 -11.29 25.66 12.78
N GLY A 305 -11.10 24.77 11.85
CA GLY A 305 -10.13 24.86 10.76
C GLY A 305 -10.81 24.90 9.39
N ARG A 306 -10.06 25.36 8.40
CA ARG A 306 -10.46 25.32 6.99
C ARG A 306 -9.83 24.11 6.31
N TRP A 307 -10.64 23.40 5.59
CA TRP A 307 -10.24 22.30 4.72
C TRP A 307 -10.97 22.44 3.37
N TRP A 308 -10.69 21.58 2.40
CA TRP A 308 -11.21 21.71 1.03
C TRP A 308 -12.75 21.55 0.91
N LYS A 309 -13.41 20.92 1.88
CA LYS A 309 -14.89 20.83 1.93
C LYS A 309 -15.53 21.87 2.88
N GLY A 310 -14.79 22.89 3.35
CA GLY A 310 -15.37 23.99 4.14
C GLY A 310 -14.66 24.34 5.43
N LEU A 311 -15.45 24.67 6.44
CA LEU A 311 -15.02 24.92 7.82
C LEU A 311 -15.57 23.83 8.74
N GLY A 312 -14.74 23.28 9.60
CA GLY A 312 -15.15 22.24 10.52
C GLY A 312 -14.22 22.10 11.71
N SER A 313 -14.52 21.16 12.58
CA SER A 313 -13.73 20.78 13.74
C SER A 313 -13.26 19.32 13.61
N LEU A 314 -12.03 19.08 14.06
CA LEU A 314 -11.43 17.74 14.09
C LEU A 314 -11.77 17.04 15.40
N ILE A 315 -12.09 15.76 15.33
CA ILE A 315 -12.32 14.91 16.51
C ILE A 315 -11.02 14.78 17.31
N ASP A 316 -11.09 14.93 18.62
CA ASP A 316 -9.96 14.66 19.51
C ASP A 316 -9.89 13.17 19.86
N PHE A 317 -9.21 12.37 19.02
CA PHE A 317 -9.04 10.93 19.24
C PHE A 317 -8.17 10.59 20.46
N THR A 318 -7.55 11.57 21.13
CA THR A 318 -6.89 11.38 22.43
C THR A 318 -7.89 11.37 23.58
N ASN A 319 -9.14 11.81 23.34
CA ASN A 319 -10.26 11.72 24.27
C ASN A 319 -11.05 10.43 24.02
N PRO A 320 -11.03 9.45 24.93
CA PRO A 320 -11.76 8.19 24.74
C PRO A 320 -13.27 8.36 24.52
N SER A 321 -13.89 9.36 25.15
CA SER A 321 -15.32 9.66 24.96
C SER A 321 -15.60 10.19 23.56
N ALA A 322 -14.75 11.05 23.04
CA ALA A 322 -14.83 11.57 21.68
C ALA A 322 -14.65 10.45 20.64
N LYS A 323 -13.63 9.58 20.84
CA LYS A 323 -13.42 8.41 20.00
C LYS A 323 -14.66 7.51 19.96
N ASN A 324 -15.21 7.16 21.12
CA ASN A 324 -16.38 6.29 21.21
C ASN A 324 -17.60 6.91 20.53
N TRP A 325 -17.86 8.21 20.78
CA TRP A 325 -18.95 8.93 20.12
C TRP A 325 -18.79 8.93 18.60
N TRP A 326 -17.59 9.23 18.10
CA TRP A 326 -17.33 9.20 16.67
C TRP A 326 -17.53 7.80 16.08
N GLN A 327 -17.05 6.76 16.77
CA GLN A 327 -17.31 5.37 16.38
C GLN A 327 -18.82 5.05 16.33
N ASP A 328 -19.62 5.63 17.24
CA ASP A 328 -21.09 5.46 17.21
C ASP A 328 -21.72 6.16 16.00
N GLN A 329 -21.16 7.29 15.54
CA GLN A 329 -21.59 7.91 14.29
C GLN A 329 -21.29 7.02 13.08
N VAL A 330 -20.07 6.51 12.96
CA VAL A 330 -19.65 5.61 11.87
C VAL A 330 -20.48 4.32 11.81
N ARG A 331 -20.88 3.79 12.98
CA ARG A 331 -21.76 2.60 13.06
C ARG A 331 -23.09 2.76 12.35
N GLN A 332 -23.57 3.98 12.11
CA GLN A 332 -24.79 4.20 11.32
C GLN A 332 -24.58 3.72 9.87
N ALA A 333 -23.42 4.03 9.27
CA ALA A 333 -23.08 3.56 7.94
C ALA A 333 -22.86 2.03 7.90
N ILE A 334 -22.19 1.46 8.91
CA ILE A 334 -22.01 -0.01 9.03
C ILE A 334 -23.37 -0.70 9.12
N LYS A 335 -24.31 -0.18 9.94
CA LYS A 335 -25.66 -0.73 10.05
C LYS A 335 -26.48 -0.58 8.78
N ALA A 336 -26.19 0.43 7.96
CA ALA A 336 -26.81 0.59 6.65
C ALA A 336 -26.25 -0.40 5.62
N GLY A 337 -25.09 -1.04 5.88
CA GLY A 337 -24.51 -2.07 5.03
C GLY A 337 -23.12 -1.73 4.46
N ALA A 338 -22.41 -0.74 5.01
CA ALA A 338 -21.02 -0.50 4.63
C ALA A 338 -20.12 -1.64 5.13
N ASP A 339 -19.23 -2.13 4.26
CA ASP A 339 -18.25 -3.19 4.54
C ASP A 339 -16.83 -2.64 4.77
N GLY A 340 -16.61 -1.36 4.52
CA GLY A 340 -15.31 -0.72 4.70
C GLY A 340 -15.34 0.77 4.47
N PHE A 341 -14.17 1.39 4.66
CA PHE A 341 -14.04 2.84 4.56
C PHE A 341 -12.74 3.26 3.87
N LYS A 342 -12.81 4.39 3.15
CA LYS A 342 -11.65 5.12 2.64
C LYS A 342 -11.43 6.32 3.55
N ASP A 343 -10.38 6.27 4.38
CA ASP A 343 -10.02 7.29 5.35
C ASP A 343 -9.13 8.34 4.68
N ASP A 344 -9.69 9.53 4.50
CA ASP A 344 -9.04 10.64 3.83
C ASP A 344 -8.61 11.73 4.82
N ASP A 345 -7.69 12.62 4.39
CA ASP A 345 -7.14 13.72 5.19
C ASP A 345 -6.34 13.22 6.43
N ALA A 346 -6.34 13.98 7.50
CA ALA A 346 -5.73 13.66 8.81
C ALA A 346 -4.18 13.77 8.88
N GLU A 347 -3.56 14.61 8.04
CA GLU A 347 -2.10 14.84 8.03
C GLU A 347 -1.59 15.65 9.25
N GLY A 348 -2.44 15.96 10.23
CA GLY A 348 -2.06 16.66 11.46
C GLY A 348 -1.60 18.11 11.24
N SER A 349 -2.11 18.76 10.21
CA SER A 349 -1.80 20.16 9.85
C SER A 349 -2.72 21.15 10.58
N PHE A 350 -2.53 21.32 11.89
CA PHE A 350 -3.35 22.24 12.69
C PHE A 350 -2.92 23.70 12.49
N GLN A 351 -3.87 24.59 12.20
CA GLN A 351 -3.65 26.04 12.08
C GLN A 351 -3.73 26.72 13.46
N GLY A 352 -2.66 27.41 13.86
CA GLY A 352 -2.55 28.04 15.17
C GLY A 352 -2.32 27.03 16.30
N ASP A 353 -2.48 27.47 17.55
CA ASP A 353 -2.27 26.63 18.72
C ASP A 353 -3.51 25.80 19.03
N VAL A 354 -3.29 24.56 19.44
CA VAL A 354 -4.32 23.56 19.78
C VAL A 354 -3.95 22.81 21.05
N LYS A 355 -4.97 22.28 21.71
CA LYS A 355 -4.86 21.41 22.89
C LYS A 355 -5.56 20.09 22.63
N PHE A 356 -4.92 19.01 23.05
CA PHE A 356 -5.46 17.64 23.05
C PHE A 356 -5.76 17.19 24.46
N ALA A 357 -6.72 16.29 24.63
CA ALA A 357 -7.19 15.86 25.95
C ALA A 357 -6.10 15.12 26.73
N ASP A 358 -5.19 14.41 26.07
CA ASP A 358 -4.06 13.72 26.69
C ASP A 358 -2.85 14.64 26.97
N GLY A 359 -2.94 15.93 26.65
CA GLY A 359 -1.87 16.91 26.84
C GLY A 359 -0.74 16.81 25.82
N THR A 360 -0.86 15.99 24.77
CA THR A 360 0.15 15.88 23.71
C THR A 360 0.42 17.24 23.08
N ASN A 361 1.70 17.56 22.92
CA ASN A 361 2.12 18.77 22.23
C ASN A 361 1.77 18.68 20.72
N LYS A 362 1.36 19.80 20.13
CA LYS A 362 1.06 19.93 18.69
C LYS A 362 2.17 19.38 17.80
N LEU A 363 3.44 19.62 18.15
CA LEU A 363 4.59 19.12 17.37
C LEU A 363 4.61 17.59 17.29
N LEU A 364 4.31 16.91 18.40
CA LEU A 364 4.23 15.45 18.45
C LEU A 364 2.96 14.91 17.79
N MET A 365 1.93 15.74 17.63
CA MET A 365 0.69 15.33 16.96
C MET A 365 0.81 15.33 15.42
N ARG A 366 1.86 15.93 14.87
CA ARG A 366 2.05 16.12 13.42
C ARG A 366 1.84 14.85 12.58
N ASN A 367 2.52 13.76 12.93
CA ASN A 367 2.36 12.47 12.25
C ASN A 367 1.50 11.48 13.06
N ARG A 368 1.09 11.84 14.29
CA ARG A 368 0.33 10.95 15.18
C ARG A 368 -1.16 10.97 14.88
N TYR A 369 -1.70 12.12 14.46
CA TYR A 369 -3.14 12.31 14.35
C TYR A 369 -3.79 11.32 13.37
N GLY A 370 -3.21 11.14 12.18
CA GLY A 370 -3.68 10.16 11.21
C GLY A 370 -3.72 8.73 11.77
N MET A 371 -2.69 8.32 12.53
CA MET A 371 -2.69 6.99 13.15
C MET A 371 -3.77 6.84 14.24
N LEU A 372 -4.07 7.88 15.01
CA LEU A 372 -5.16 7.83 16.00
C LEU A 372 -6.51 7.67 15.33
N TYR A 373 -6.75 8.39 14.24
CA TYR A 373 -7.94 8.32 13.41
C TYR A 373 -8.11 6.91 12.80
N ASN A 374 -7.10 6.45 12.07
CA ASN A 374 -7.13 5.15 11.40
C ASN A 374 -7.23 3.98 12.39
N ASN A 375 -6.55 4.05 13.54
CA ASN A 375 -6.68 3.02 14.57
C ASN A 375 -8.10 2.99 15.17
N ALA A 376 -8.75 4.14 15.34
CA ALA A 376 -10.15 4.18 15.80
C ALA A 376 -11.10 3.50 14.79
N MET A 377 -10.81 3.62 13.49
CA MET A 377 -11.57 2.92 12.45
C MET A 377 -11.25 1.43 12.41
N GLU A 378 -9.98 1.07 12.50
CA GLU A 378 -9.56 -0.35 12.52
C GLU A 378 -10.17 -1.10 13.72
N GLU A 379 -10.25 -0.47 14.89
CA GLU A 379 -10.96 -1.02 16.05
C GLU A 379 -12.44 -1.35 15.73
N LEU A 380 -13.12 -0.49 14.94
CA LEU A 380 -14.49 -0.74 14.48
C LEU A 380 -14.57 -1.94 13.53
N ILE A 381 -13.66 -2.01 12.56
CA ILE A 381 -13.59 -3.12 11.60
C ILE A 381 -13.41 -4.45 12.34
N GLN A 382 -12.49 -4.48 13.30
CA GLN A 382 -12.25 -5.71 14.07
C GLN A 382 -13.45 -6.09 14.94
N LYS A 383 -14.11 -5.11 15.56
CA LYS A 383 -15.20 -5.35 16.52
C LYS A 383 -16.55 -5.55 15.86
N ASP A 384 -16.95 -4.62 14.99
CA ASP A 384 -18.32 -4.55 14.45
C ASP A 384 -18.45 -5.36 13.15
N LEU A 385 -17.40 -5.39 12.31
CA LEU A 385 -17.33 -6.21 11.10
C LEU A 385 -16.58 -7.55 11.31
N LYS A 386 -16.13 -7.83 12.54
CA LYS A 386 -15.43 -9.09 12.91
C LYS A 386 -14.20 -9.39 12.04
N GLY A 387 -13.49 -8.34 11.62
CA GLY A 387 -12.37 -8.42 10.70
C GLY A 387 -12.73 -8.69 9.23
N ASN A 388 -14.03 -8.78 8.87
CA ASN A 388 -14.49 -8.90 7.48
C ASN A 388 -14.79 -7.54 6.85
N GLY A 389 -13.96 -6.55 7.15
CA GLY A 389 -14.03 -5.20 6.60
C GLY A 389 -12.67 -4.72 6.14
N VAL A 390 -12.61 -3.54 5.56
CA VAL A 390 -11.35 -2.93 5.10
C VAL A 390 -11.30 -1.44 5.44
N LEU A 391 -10.10 -1.00 5.79
CA LEU A 391 -9.72 0.41 5.81
C LEU A 391 -8.75 0.66 4.65
N PHE A 392 -8.99 1.71 3.89
CA PHE A 392 -8.13 2.21 2.83
C PHE A 392 -7.67 3.63 3.22
N ALA A 393 -6.50 3.74 3.84
CA ALA A 393 -6.07 4.93 4.55
C ALA A 393 -5.03 5.76 3.80
N ARG A 394 -5.17 7.12 3.85
CA ARG A 394 -4.20 8.04 3.26
C ARG A 394 -3.05 8.33 4.21
N SER A 395 -3.35 8.84 5.39
CA SER A 395 -2.36 9.44 6.29
C SER A 395 -1.94 8.49 7.41
N VAL A 396 -0.71 7.98 7.34
CA VAL A 396 -0.14 7.05 8.33
C VAL A 396 1.32 7.36 8.63
N THR A 397 1.86 6.75 9.68
CA THR A 397 3.28 6.75 10.05
C THR A 397 3.73 5.36 10.50
N THR A 398 4.76 5.27 11.33
CA THR A 398 5.23 4.00 11.91
C THR A 398 4.07 3.23 12.56
N GLY A 399 3.98 1.94 12.25
CA GLY A 399 2.86 1.10 12.66
C GLY A 399 1.75 0.95 11.62
N ALA A 400 1.90 1.59 10.45
CA ALA A 400 0.93 1.57 9.33
C ALA A 400 0.49 0.16 8.89
N ASN A 401 1.30 -0.86 9.11
CA ASN A 401 0.95 -2.26 8.82
C ASN A 401 -0.21 -2.82 9.65
N GLY A 402 -0.58 -2.15 10.74
CA GLY A 402 -1.79 -2.44 11.52
C GLY A 402 -3.07 -1.87 10.90
N ILE A 403 -2.97 -1.24 9.74
CA ILE A 403 -4.07 -0.69 8.95
C ILE A 403 -4.23 -1.55 7.70
N GLY A 404 -5.43 -1.71 7.18
CA GLY A 404 -5.73 -2.56 6.03
C GLY A 404 -4.93 -2.19 4.78
N PHE A 405 -5.53 -1.53 3.79
CA PHE A 405 -4.80 -1.01 2.64
C PHE A 405 -4.40 0.46 2.81
N LEU A 406 -3.31 0.86 2.17
CA LEU A 406 -2.80 2.22 2.17
C LEU A 406 -2.96 2.82 0.77
N TRP A 407 -3.62 3.97 0.71
CA TRP A 407 -3.88 4.67 -0.54
C TRP A 407 -2.75 5.65 -0.87
N GLY A 408 -2.29 5.68 -2.13
CA GLY A 408 -1.16 6.49 -2.59
C GLY A 408 -1.40 8.00 -2.62
N GLY A 409 -2.61 8.46 -2.30
CA GLY A 409 -2.99 9.87 -2.31
C GLY A 409 -3.26 10.43 -3.71
N ASP A 410 -3.27 11.76 -3.83
CA ASP A 410 -3.72 12.48 -5.02
C ASP A 410 -2.60 12.66 -6.04
N ASN A 411 -2.44 11.71 -6.95
CA ASN A 411 -1.50 11.80 -8.05
C ASN A 411 -2.15 12.41 -9.30
N GLU A 412 -1.36 13.09 -10.13
CA GLU A 412 -1.84 13.64 -11.39
C GLU A 412 -2.06 12.55 -12.45
N ALA A 413 -3.15 12.66 -13.19
CA ALA A 413 -3.42 11.86 -14.37
C ALA A 413 -2.48 12.26 -15.53
N SER A 414 -1.18 11.96 -15.40
CA SER A 414 -0.13 12.37 -16.33
C SER A 414 1.09 11.44 -16.30
N PHE A 415 1.99 11.60 -17.26
CA PHE A 415 3.35 11.06 -17.25
C PHE A 415 4.37 12.02 -16.62
N SER A 416 3.92 13.04 -15.90
CA SER A 416 4.79 14.02 -15.25
C SER A 416 5.77 13.35 -14.27
N PRO A 417 7.07 13.69 -14.29
CA PRO A 417 8.04 13.23 -13.31
C PRO A 417 7.87 13.92 -11.95
N GLU A 418 6.91 14.84 -11.82
CA GLU A 418 6.66 15.58 -10.58
C GLU A 418 5.55 14.97 -9.71
N ASN A 419 4.46 14.44 -10.32
CA ASN A 419 3.34 13.82 -9.59
C ASN A 419 2.56 12.79 -10.44
N GLY A 420 3.06 12.38 -11.59
CA GLY A 420 2.40 11.42 -12.47
C GLY A 420 2.83 9.97 -12.23
N LEU A 421 2.49 9.08 -13.16
CA LEU A 421 2.76 7.64 -13.10
C LEU A 421 4.21 7.27 -12.71
N PRO A 422 5.28 7.94 -13.18
CA PRO A 422 6.65 7.61 -12.79
C PRO A 422 6.88 7.74 -11.29
N THR A 423 6.25 8.73 -10.66
CA THR A 423 6.40 9.00 -9.22
C THR A 423 5.60 8.05 -8.36
N VAL A 424 4.46 7.59 -8.87
CA VAL A 424 3.59 6.61 -8.22
C VAL A 424 4.30 5.27 -8.07
N VAL A 425 4.97 4.79 -9.12
CA VAL A 425 5.80 3.57 -9.04
C VAL A 425 6.89 3.75 -7.98
N THR A 426 7.60 4.88 -8.00
CA THR A 426 8.65 5.19 -7.00
C THR A 426 8.07 5.23 -5.57
N ALA A 427 6.89 5.81 -5.38
CA ALA A 427 6.23 5.92 -4.06
C ALA A 427 5.83 4.55 -3.49
N GLY A 428 5.27 3.66 -4.31
CA GLY A 428 4.95 2.28 -3.90
C GLY A 428 6.19 1.50 -3.48
N LEU A 429 7.31 1.68 -4.17
CA LEU A 429 8.59 1.04 -3.81
C LEU A 429 9.16 1.61 -2.50
N ASN A 430 9.09 2.92 -2.28
CA ASN A 430 9.48 3.55 -1.01
C ASN A 430 8.59 3.11 0.16
N ALA A 431 7.28 3.00 -0.07
CA ALA A 431 6.35 2.45 0.90
C ALA A 431 6.79 1.04 1.34
N GLY A 432 7.11 0.15 0.38
CA GLY A 432 7.64 -1.18 0.65
C GLY A 432 8.96 -1.16 1.44
N MET A 433 9.91 -0.28 1.06
CA MET A 433 11.19 -0.11 1.78
C MET A 433 11.03 0.48 3.18
N SER A 434 9.86 1.04 3.49
CA SER A 434 9.49 1.57 4.81
C SER A 434 8.58 0.62 5.62
N GLY A 435 8.41 -0.63 5.14
CA GLY A 435 7.63 -1.67 5.82
C GLY A 435 6.14 -1.67 5.50
N MET A 436 5.65 -0.81 4.60
CA MET A 436 4.24 -0.76 4.18
C MET A 436 4.02 -1.70 2.99
N SER A 437 3.30 -2.80 3.20
CA SER A 437 3.16 -3.87 2.21
C SER A 437 1.91 -3.75 1.35
N LEU A 438 0.77 -3.39 1.94
CA LEU A 438 -0.52 -3.29 1.27
C LEU A 438 -0.75 -1.84 0.82
N TRP A 439 -0.14 -1.47 -0.28
CA TRP A 439 -0.19 -0.11 -0.84
C TRP A 439 -0.70 -0.15 -2.28
N ALA A 440 -1.58 0.78 -2.64
CA ALA A 440 -2.10 0.96 -3.99
C ALA A 440 -2.33 2.44 -4.28
N ALA A 441 -2.52 2.79 -5.56
CA ALA A 441 -2.82 4.15 -6.02
C ALA A 441 -4.00 4.15 -6.97
N ASP A 442 -4.69 5.29 -7.05
CA ASP A 442 -5.81 5.52 -7.97
C ASP A 442 -5.37 5.27 -9.42
N LEU A 443 -6.00 4.29 -10.07
CA LEU A 443 -5.68 3.90 -11.44
C LEU A 443 -6.04 5.02 -12.42
N GLY A 444 -5.04 5.48 -13.15
CA GLY A 444 -5.16 6.57 -14.11
C GLY A 444 -4.79 7.94 -13.53
N GLY A 445 -4.57 8.03 -12.21
CA GLY A 445 -4.33 9.25 -11.46
C GLY A 445 -5.62 9.97 -11.06
N TYR A 446 -5.62 10.52 -9.85
CA TYR A 446 -6.77 11.20 -9.28
C TYR A 446 -6.93 12.63 -9.84
N LEU A 447 -5.89 13.48 -9.62
CA LEU A 447 -5.92 14.89 -10.01
C LEU A 447 -5.87 15.05 -11.53
N LYS A 448 -6.76 15.88 -12.05
CA LYS A 448 -6.87 16.07 -13.49
C LYS A 448 -7.26 17.48 -13.89
N THR A 449 -6.68 17.91 -15.02
CA THR A 449 -7.01 19.19 -15.66
C THR A 449 -8.09 19.06 -16.72
N ASP A 450 -8.29 17.86 -17.28
CA ASP A 450 -9.24 17.59 -18.39
C ASP A 450 -10.35 16.61 -18.00
N THR A 451 -11.52 16.73 -18.60
CA THR A 451 -12.69 15.89 -18.35
C THR A 451 -12.63 14.48 -18.94
N THR A 452 -11.69 14.19 -19.82
CA THR A 452 -11.52 12.88 -20.45
C THR A 452 -10.09 12.42 -20.31
N PRO A 453 -9.85 11.23 -19.73
CA PRO A 453 -8.49 10.69 -19.58
C PRO A 453 -7.81 10.47 -20.92
N ASP A 454 -6.49 10.53 -20.95
CA ASP A 454 -5.70 10.04 -22.07
C ASP A 454 -5.76 8.50 -22.09
N PRO A 455 -6.29 7.86 -23.14
CA PRO A 455 -6.36 6.39 -23.21
C PRO A 455 -5.00 5.71 -23.10
N ASN A 456 -3.92 6.33 -23.59
CA ASN A 456 -2.58 5.75 -23.50
C ASN A 456 -2.09 5.72 -22.04
N LEU A 457 -2.30 6.81 -21.31
CA LEU A 457 -1.98 6.88 -19.88
C LEU A 457 -2.78 5.84 -19.09
N ILE A 458 -4.09 5.74 -19.34
CA ILE A 458 -4.97 4.75 -18.71
C ILE A 458 -4.47 3.32 -18.97
N MET A 459 -4.08 2.99 -20.20
CA MET A 459 -3.54 1.68 -20.52
C MET A 459 -2.24 1.40 -19.74
N ARG A 460 -1.29 2.36 -19.73
CA ARG A 460 -0.02 2.20 -18.97
C ARG A 460 -0.23 2.10 -17.47
N TRP A 461 -1.16 2.87 -16.92
CA TRP A 461 -1.48 2.79 -15.50
C TRP A 461 -2.20 1.47 -15.13
N THR A 462 -3.10 1.01 -16.01
CA THR A 462 -3.75 -0.31 -15.88
C THR A 462 -2.73 -1.45 -15.86
N GLU A 463 -1.73 -1.39 -16.72
CA GLU A 463 -0.63 -2.36 -16.78
C GLU A 463 0.15 -2.40 -15.45
N PHE A 464 0.47 -1.24 -14.87
CA PHE A 464 1.11 -1.15 -13.56
C PHE A 464 0.19 -1.66 -12.44
N ALA A 465 -1.05 -1.20 -12.39
CA ALA A 465 -2.00 -1.53 -11.34
C ALA A 465 -2.31 -3.05 -11.28
N ALA A 466 -2.24 -3.76 -12.40
CA ALA A 466 -2.41 -5.21 -12.44
C ALA A 466 -1.35 -5.97 -11.61
N PHE A 467 -0.18 -5.37 -11.41
CA PHE A 467 0.93 -5.90 -10.61
C PHE A 467 1.17 -5.05 -9.35
N SER A 468 0.08 -4.61 -8.72
CA SER A 468 0.04 -3.98 -7.41
C SER A 468 -0.88 -4.76 -6.45
N PRO A 469 -0.87 -4.50 -5.13
CA PRO A 469 -1.68 -5.25 -4.17
C PRO A 469 -3.19 -5.24 -4.45
N THR A 470 -3.74 -4.12 -4.91
CA THR A 470 -5.10 -4.02 -5.44
C THR A 470 -5.17 -3.06 -6.62
N MET A 471 -6.24 -3.13 -7.43
CA MET A 471 -6.54 -2.20 -8.52
C MET A 471 -7.77 -1.38 -8.12
N GLU A 472 -7.62 -0.10 -7.91
CA GLU A 472 -8.73 0.77 -7.57
C GLU A 472 -8.88 1.87 -8.64
N ILE A 473 -10.10 2.05 -9.14
CA ILE A 473 -10.45 3.12 -10.07
C ILE A 473 -11.04 4.27 -9.29
N LEU A 474 -10.38 5.41 -9.33
CA LEU A 474 -10.90 6.69 -8.86
C LEU A 474 -10.21 7.84 -9.60
N SER A 475 -10.97 8.84 -10.02
CA SER A 475 -10.41 10.02 -10.70
C SER A 475 -11.39 11.17 -10.71
N GLN A 476 -10.89 12.40 -10.58
CA GLN A 476 -11.68 13.64 -10.76
C GLN A 476 -12.35 13.73 -12.13
N SER A 477 -11.87 12.98 -13.15
CA SER A 477 -12.58 12.88 -14.43
C SER A 477 -13.95 12.21 -14.30
N ASN A 478 -14.17 11.49 -13.22
CA ASN A 478 -15.41 10.77 -12.91
C ASN A 478 -15.88 9.83 -14.03
N THR A 479 -14.93 9.25 -14.78
CA THR A 479 -15.18 8.37 -15.93
C THR A 479 -14.88 6.93 -15.58
N GLN A 480 -15.65 6.02 -16.17
CA GLN A 480 -15.56 4.59 -15.99
C GLN A 480 -14.94 3.89 -17.22
N PRO A 481 -14.49 2.63 -17.13
CA PRO A 481 -13.82 1.94 -18.24
C PRO A 481 -14.55 2.02 -19.59
N TRP A 482 -15.87 1.99 -19.57
CA TRP A 482 -16.69 2.10 -20.79
C TRP A 482 -16.78 3.51 -21.40
N ASN A 483 -16.19 4.53 -20.74
CA ASN A 483 -16.13 5.92 -21.21
C ASN A 483 -14.71 6.33 -21.66
N TRP A 484 -13.67 5.55 -21.34
CA TRP A 484 -12.28 5.97 -21.59
C TRP A 484 -11.91 6.12 -23.06
N ASP A 485 -12.57 5.36 -23.91
CA ASP A 485 -12.37 5.41 -25.37
C ASP A 485 -13.32 6.39 -26.11
N ALA A 486 -14.06 7.24 -25.38
CA ALA A 486 -15.07 8.12 -25.95
C ALA A 486 -14.55 9.12 -26.99
N LYS A 487 -13.26 9.45 -26.95
CA LYS A 487 -12.60 10.32 -27.96
C LYS A 487 -12.09 9.57 -29.21
N ASN A 488 -12.13 8.23 -29.22
CA ASN A 488 -11.69 7.48 -30.38
C ASN A 488 -12.65 7.70 -31.54
N ALA A 489 -12.09 8.08 -32.70
CA ALA A 489 -12.87 8.28 -33.93
C ALA A 489 -13.43 6.97 -34.52
N THR A 490 -13.04 5.83 -33.98
CA THR A 490 -13.47 4.49 -34.38
C THR A 490 -14.27 3.83 -33.25
N SER A 491 -14.99 2.74 -33.58
CA SER A 491 -15.67 1.91 -32.57
C SER A 491 -14.72 1.03 -31.72
N ALA A 492 -13.40 1.18 -31.89
CA ALA A 492 -12.42 0.43 -31.09
C ALA A 492 -12.37 0.93 -29.65
N THR A 493 -12.22 0.00 -28.71
CA THR A 493 -12.19 0.24 -27.26
C THR A 493 -10.88 -0.24 -26.63
N PRO A 494 -9.70 0.26 -27.07
CA PRO A 494 -8.41 -0.29 -26.63
C PRO A 494 -8.16 -0.11 -25.13
N ALA A 495 -8.62 0.99 -24.51
CA ALA A 495 -8.45 1.22 -23.07
C ALA A 495 -9.34 0.27 -22.24
N LEU A 496 -10.60 0.09 -22.63
CA LEU A 496 -11.51 -0.89 -22.00
C LEU A 496 -10.98 -2.32 -22.16
N ASP A 497 -10.51 -2.69 -23.36
CA ASP A 497 -9.98 -4.04 -23.63
C ASP A 497 -8.68 -4.31 -22.85
N THR A 498 -7.83 -3.29 -22.70
CA THR A 498 -6.64 -3.36 -21.84
C THR A 498 -7.04 -3.54 -20.39
N TYR A 499 -8.00 -2.76 -19.90
CA TYR A 499 -8.48 -2.92 -18.52
C TYR A 499 -9.07 -4.32 -18.29
N ARG A 500 -9.90 -4.83 -19.19
CA ARG A 500 -10.44 -6.19 -19.10
C ARG A 500 -9.34 -7.24 -19.04
N LYS A 501 -8.36 -7.19 -19.94
CA LYS A 501 -7.22 -8.11 -19.96
C LYS A 501 -6.46 -8.11 -18.63
N PHE A 502 -6.10 -6.94 -18.15
CA PHE A 502 -5.24 -6.81 -16.97
C PHE A 502 -5.99 -6.95 -15.64
N SER A 503 -7.27 -6.61 -15.57
CA SER A 503 -8.08 -6.88 -14.39
C SER A 503 -8.37 -8.38 -14.22
N LEU A 504 -8.59 -9.13 -15.31
CA LEU A 504 -8.69 -10.58 -15.28
C LEU A 504 -7.36 -11.23 -14.86
N LEU A 505 -6.23 -10.73 -15.36
CA LEU A 505 -4.91 -11.19 -14.91
C LEU A 505 -4.69 -10.88 -13.43
N HIS A 506 -5.01 -9.66 -12.98
CA HIS A 506 -4.94 -9.28 -11.58
C HIS A 506 -5.81 -10.19 -10.70
N MET A 507 -7.05 -10.46 -11.12
CA MET A 507 -7.92 -11.40 -10.40
C MET A 507 -7.30 -12.80 -10.34
N SER A 508 -6.82 -13.32 -11.46
CA SER A 508 -6.23 -14.66 -11.52
C SER A 508 -4.98 -14.80 -10.64
N LEU A 509 -4.19 -13.74 -10.47
CA LEU A 509 -3.00 -13.69 -9.61
C LEU A 509 -3.33 -13.52 -8.11
N PHE A 510 -4.60 -13.54 -7.70
CA PHE A 510 -4.97 -13.40 -6.29
C PHE A 510 -4.22 -14.35 -5.35
N PRO A 511 -4.11 -15.67 -5.61
CA PRO A 511 -3.37 -16.58 -4.73
C PRO A 511 -1.91 -16.22 -4.56
N TYR A 512 -1.26 -15.76 -5.62
CA TYR A 512 0.13 -15.32 -5.60
C TYR A 512 0.32 -14.07 -4.74
N ARG A 513 -0.57 -13.07 -4.89
CA ARG A 513 -0.55 -11.83 -4.11
C ARG A 513 -0.86 -12.08 -2.63
N TYR A 514 -1.86 -12.91 -2.36
CA TYR A 514 -2.26 -13.21 -0.98
C TYR A 514 -1.19 -14.02 -0.24
N ALA A 515 -0.53 -14.97 -0.92
CA ALA A 515 0.63 -15.66 -0.35
C ALA A 515 1.78 -14.68 0.00
N ALA A 516 2.03 -13.68 -0.86
CA ALA A 516 3.01 -12.62 -0.56
C ALA A 516 2.55 -11.71 0.60
N ALA A 517 1.25 -11.46 0.76
CA ALA A 517 0.70 -10.76 1.92
C ALA A 517 0.87 -11.57 3.21
N GLN A 518 0.67 -12.90 3.16
CA GLN A 518 0.93 -13.81 4.28
C GLN A 518 2.42 -13.85 4.65
N GLU A 519 3.32 -13.80 3.66
CA GLU A 519 4.76 -13.63 3.91
C GLU A 519 5.03 -12.30 4.60
N SER A 520 4.41 -11.22 4.16
CA SER A 520 4.53 -9.90 4.80
C SER A 520 4.05 -9.91 6.26
N ALA A 521 2.95 -10.58 6.55
CA ALA A 521 2.46 -10.74 7.93
C ALA A 521 3.44 -11.49 8.84
N LYS A 522 4.28 -12.35 8.28
CA LYS A 522 5.30 -13.10 9.02
C LYS A 522 6.63 -12.36 9.12
N THR A 523 7.08 -11.75 8.04
CA THR A 523 8.45 -11.26 7.88
C THR A 523 8.55 -9.75 7.65
N GLY A 524 7.46 -9.06 7.30
CA GLY A 524 7.45 -7.67 6.87
C GLY A 524 7.88 -7.47 5.41
N MET A 525 8.16 -8.53 4.64
CA MET A 525 8.54 -8.44 3.23
C MET A 525 7.39 -7.88 2.40
N PRO A 526 7.56 -6.76 1.67
CA PRO A 526 6.46 -6.16 0.92
C PRO A 526 6.09 -6.98 -0.32
N ILE A 527 4.87 -6.74 -0.85
CA ILE A 527 4.43 -7.29 -2.13
C ILE A 527 5.17 -6.61 -3.28
N LEU A 528 5.30 -5.26 -3.25
CA LEU A 528 6.13 -4.50 -4.19
C LEU A 528 7.55 -4.42 -3.64
N ARG A 529 8.47 -5.17 -4.22
CA ARG A 529 9.86 -5.31 -3.75
C ARG A 529 10.80 -4.52 -4.64
N ALA A 530 11.23 -3.35 -4.20
CA ALA A 530 12.26 -2.59 -4.90
C ALA A 530 13.51 -3.46 -5.15
N LEU A 531 14.16 -3.33 -6.30
CA LEU A 531 15.33 -4.16 -6.61
C LEU A 531 16.44 -4.10 -5.54
N PRO A 532 16.77 -2.92 -4.96
CA PRO A 532 17.77 -2.86 -3.89
C PRO A 532 17.40 -3.64 -2.63
N LEU A 533 16.11 -3.94 -2.39
CA LEU A 533 15.69 -4.74 -1.24
C LEU A 533 16.31 -6.14 -1.25
N LEU A 534 16.41 -6.75 -2.42
CA LEU A 534 16.92 -8.12 -2.61
C LEU A 534 18.33 -8.16 -3.24
N TYR A 535 18.75 -7.08 -3.88
CA TYR A 535 20.01 -6.97 -4.61
C TYR A 535 20.81 -5.74 -4.16
N GLN A 536 20.93 -5.53 -2.85
CA GLN A 536 21.56 -4.33 -2.27
C GLN A 536 23.02 -4.14 -2.66
N ASP A 537 23.75 -5.22 -3.03
CA ASP A 537 25.15 -5.17 -3.45
C ASP A 537 25.32 -4.95 -4.97
N ASP A 538 24.22 -4.97 -5.71
CA ASP A 538 24.20 -4.73 -7.15
C ASP A 538 24.08 -3.23 -7.44
N ALA A 539 25.10 -2.65 -8.03
CA ALA A 539 25.17 -1.21 -8.32
C ALA A 539 24.03 -0.73 -9.25
N ARG A 540 23.56 -1.57 -10.16
CA ARG A 540 22.46 -1.23 -11.06
C ARG A 540 21.12 -1.28 -10.33
N ALA A 541 20.91 -2.31 -9.52
CA ALA A 541 19.70 -2.43 -8.71
C ALA A 541 19.52 -1.24 -7.77
N ARG A 542 20.61 -0.72 -7.17
CA ARG A 542 20.61 0.44 -6.26
C ARG A 542 20.03 1.73 -6.86
N VAL A 543 20.11 1.90 -8.17
CA VAL A 543 19.68 3.12 -8.87
C VAL A 543 18.41 2.92 -9.71
N THR A 544 17.91 1.70 -9.80
CA THR A 544 16.68 1.36 -10.53
C THR A 544 15.46 1.68 -9.66
N ARG A 545 14.61 2.61 -10.10
CA ARG A 545 13.48 3.14 -9.34
C ARG A 545 12.10 2.86 -9.94
N ASP A 546 12.06 2.21 -11.08
CA ASP A 546 10.86 1.96 -11.89
C ASP A 546 10.75 0.49 -12.34
N GLU A 547 11.45 -0.40 -11.65
CA GLU A 547 11.38 -1.84 -11.78
C GLU A 547 11.36 -2.49 -10.40
N TYR A 548 10.62 -3.57 -10.25
CA TYR A 548 10.46 -4.23 -8.97
C TYR A 548 10.17 -5.73 -9.12
N LEU A 549 10.35 -6.48 -8.05
CA LEU A 549 9.75 -7.79 -7.94
C LEU A 549 8.35 -7.66 -7.33
N PHE A 550 7.36 -8.16 -8.03
CA PHE A 550 6.01 -8.36 -7.54
C PHE A 550 5.93 -9.76 -6.90
N GLY A 551 5.84 -9.82 -5.58
CA GLY A 551 6.08 -11.05 -4.84
C GLY A 551 7.52 -11.57 -5.04
N PRO A 552 7.76 -12.90 -4.87
CA PRO A 552 9.11 -13.46 -4.94
C PRO A 552 9.65 -13.64 -6.37
N ASP A 553 8.79 -13.82 -7.39
CA ASP A 553 9.21 -14.43 -8.66
C ASP A 553 8.91 -13.63 -9.92
N LEU A 554 8.09 -12.57 -9.86
CA LEU A 554 7.71 -11.76 -11.02
C LEU A 554 8.46 -10.42 -11.01
N LEU A 555 9.42 -10.23 -11.92
CA LEU A 555 10.01 -8.93 -12.16
C LEU A 555 9.10 -8.15 -13.12
N VAL A 556 8.69 -6.96 -12.71
CA VAL A 556 7.80 -6.08 -13.45
C VAL A 556 8.51 -4.76 -13.76
N ALA A 557 8.44 -4.33 -15.01
CA ALA A 557 9.06 -3.11 -15.49
C ALA A 557 8.01 -2.22 -16.19
N PRO A 558 7.22 -1.41 -15.45
CA PRO A 558 6.18 -0.55 -16.03
C PRO A 558 6.74 0.44 -17.04
N ILE A 559 5.98 0.71 -18.09
CA ILE A 559 6.25 1.84 -18.98
C ILE A 559 5.65 3.08 -18.32
N VAL A 560 6.51 4.02 -17.95
CA VAL A 560 6.14 5.20 -17.17
C VAL A 560 6.19 6.50 -17.97
N ASP A 561 6.20 6.37 -19.30
CA ASP A 561 6.22 7.45 -20.28
C ASP A 561 5.40 7.08 -21.52
N GLU A 562 5.43 7.91 -22.54
CA GLU A 562 4.73 7.69 -23.82
C GLU A 562 5.47 6.71 -24.77
N ASN A 563 6.63 6.17 -24.35
CA ASN A 563 7.41 5.29 -25.20
C ASN A 563 6.77 3.89 -25.32
N THR A 564 7.12 3.21 -26.40
CA THR A 564 6.77 1.81 -26.66
C THR A 564 7.97 0.88 -26.53
N ARG A 565 9.08 1.38 -25.97
CA ARG A 565 10.32 0.64 -25.69
C ARG A 565 10.96 1.18 -24.43
N ARG A 566 11.57 0.30 -23.63
CA ARG A 566 12.37 0.72 -22.50
C ARG A 566 13.57 -0.20 -22.25
N PRO A 567 14.63 0.30 -21.58
CA PRO A 567 15.61 -0.56 -20.97
C PRO A 567 14.98 -1.28 -19.75
N VAL A 568 15.27 -2.56 -19.60
CA VAL A 568 14.87 -3.39 -18.44
C VAL A 568 16.13 -4.05 -17.89
N TYR A 569 16.37 -3.87 -16.59
CA TYR A 569 17.47 -4.52 -15.90
C TYR A 569 17.01 -5.86 -15.31
N LEU A 570 17.60 -6.96 -15.78
CA LEU A 570 17.40 -8.28 -15.18
C LEU A 570 18.56 -8.55 -14.21
N PRO A 571 18.33 -8.65 -12.89
CA PRO A 571 19.36 -9.06 -11.94
C PRO A 571 19.93 -10.46 -12.26
N VAL A 572 21.08 -10.78 -11.70
CA VAL A 572 21.73 -12.09 -11.88
C VAL A 572 20.74 -13.23 -11.59
N GLY A 573 20.67 -14.21 -12.48
CA GLY A 573 19.75 -15.34 -12.45
C GLY A 573 19.22 -15.69 -13.83
N GLU A 574 18.39 -16.71 -13.92
CA GLU A 574 17.69 -17.10 -15.15
C GLU A 574 16.26 -16.61 -15.13
N TRP A 575 15.82 -16.00 -16.23
CA TRP A 575 14.52 -15.36 -16.37
C TRP A 575 13.78 -15.91 -17.59
N VAL A 576 12.46 -15.92 -17.52
CA VAL A 576 11.56 -16.29 -18.61
C VAL A 576 10.63 -15.13 -18.87
N ASP A 577 10.61 -14.62 -20.08
CA ASP A 577 9.64 -13.60 -20.47
C ASP A 577 8.21 -14.15 -20.28
N TYR A 578 7.42 -13.41 -19.49
CA TYR A 578 6.08 -13.85 -19.11
C TYR A 578 5.14 -14.01 -20.30
N TRP A 579 5.32 -13.21 -21.36
CA TRP A 579 4.42 -13.18 -22.52
C TRP A 579 4.82 -14.14 -23.63
N THR A 580 6.11 -14.34 -23.82
CA THR A 580 6.66 -15.10 -24.98
C THR A 580 7.28 -16.44 -24.60
N GLY A 581 7.62 -16.64 -23.31
CA GLY A 581 8.34 -17.83 -22.86
C GLY A 581 9.85 -17.81 -23.19
N ALA A 582 10.37 -16.74 -23.74
CA ALA A 582 11.78 -16.64 -24.09
C ALA A 582 12.64 -16.60 -22.81
N ARG A 583 13.64 -17.51 -22.74
CA ARG A 583 14.60 -17.55 -21.62
C ARG A 583 15.75 -16.62 -21.87
N THR A 584 16.23 -15.99 -20.79
CA THR A 584 17.39 -15.13 -20.82
C THR A 584 18.16 -15.16 -19.49
N THR A 585 19.47 -15.15 -19.58
CA THR A 585 20.36 -14.98 -18.41
C THR A 585 20.40 -13.51 -18.03
N GLY A 586 20.19 -13.22 -16.73
CA GLY A 586 20.24 -11.87 -16.18
C GLY A 586 21.68 -11.33 -15.98
N GLY A 587 21.84 -10.34 -15.11
CA GLY A 587 23.07 -9.57 -14.92
C GLY A 587 23.28 -8.53 -16.04
N LYS A 588 22.22 -8.14 -16.78
CA LYS A 588 22.31 -7.24 -17.94
C LYS A 588 21.06 -6.39 -18.14
N VAL A 589 21.19 -5.35 -18.93
CA VAL A 589 20.06 -4.53 -19.42
C VAL A 589 19.65 -5.02 -20.80
N LEU A 590 18.34 -5.22 -20.96
CA LEU A 590 17.71 -5.48 -22.27
C LEU A 590 16.96 -4.23 -22.72
N VAL A 591 16.90 -3.99 -24.03
CA VAL A 591 15.94 -3.02 -24.60
C VAL A 591 14.76 -3.82 -25.11
N VAL A 592 13.58 -3.59 -24.49
CA VAL A 592 12.38 -4.37 -24.72
C VAL A 592 11.33 -3.52 -25.42
N ASP A 593 10.72 -4.08 -26.46
CA ASP A 593 9.54 -3.49 -27.08
C ASP A 593 8.32 -3.77 -26.20
N ALA A 594 7.57 -2.72 -25.90
CA ALA A 594 6.37 -2.78 -25.08
C ALA A 594 5.29 -1.88 -25.72
N PRO A 595 4.63 -2.33 -26.78
CA PRO A 595 3.50 -1.60 -27.34
C PRO A 595 2.40 -1.42 -26.29
N LEU A 596 1.50 -0.48 -26.52
CA LEU A 596 0.31 -0.32 -25.68
C LEU A 596 -0.42 -1.67 -25.52
N ASN A 597 -0.99 -1.93 -24.36
CA ASN A 597 -1.55 -3.22 -23.99
C ASN A 597 -0.48 -4.32 -23.71
N SER A 598 0.77 -3.91 -23.40
CA SER A 598 1.86 -4.82 -23.05
C SER A 598 2.84 -4.18 -22.07
N ILE A 599 3.13 -4.87 -20.98
CA ILE A 599 4.10 -4.47 -19.97
C ILE A 599 5.20 -5.53 -19.89
N PRO A 600 6.49 -5.18 -19.84
CA PRO A 600 7.56 -6.14 -19.61
C PRO A 600 7.43 -6.82 -18.23
N VAL A 601 7.28 -8.14 -18.26
CA VAL A 601 7.24 -8.99 -17.06
C VAL A 601 8.11 -10.21 -17.30
N TYR A 602 8.96 -10.54 -16.32
CA TYR A 602 9.83 -11.71 -16.34
C TYR A 602 9.60 -12.58 -15.11
N VAL A 603 9.54 -13.87 -15.32
CA VAL A 603 9.39 -14.87 -14.26
C VAL A 603 10.75 -15.48 -13.97
N ARG A 604 11.08 -15.72 -12.70
CA ARG A 604 12.25 -16.55 -12.37
C ARG A 604 12.12 -17.91 -13.00
N ALA A 605 13.16 -18.38 -13.67
CA ALA A 605 13.14 -19.72 -14.24
C ALA A 605 12.92 -20.76 -13.13
N GLY A 606 12.01 -21.69 -13.38
CA GLY A 606 11.65 -22.72 -12.41
C GLY A 606 10.57 -22.35 -11.42
N ALA A 607 10.12 -21.10 -11.36
CA ALA A 607 9.06 -20.68 -10.47
C ALA A 607 7.73 -21.40 -10.74
N VAL A 608 6.89 -21.45 -9.71
CA VAL A 608 5.50 -21.91 -9.76
C VAL A 608 4.61 -20.75 -9.33
N ILE A 609 3.72 -20.31 -10.21
CA ILE A 609 2.82 -19.18 -9.96
C ILE A 609 1.43 -19.70 -9.61
N PRO A 610 0.99 -19.62 -8.35
CA PRO A 610 -0.37 -20.00 -7.98
C PRO A 610 -1.37 -18.96 -8.50
N LYS A 611 -2.46 -19.45 -9.07
CA LYS A 611 -3.54 -18.67 -9.67
C LYS A 611 -4.91 -19.26 -9.35
N ILE A 612 -5.95 -18.51 -9.66
CA ILE A 612 -7.32 -19.01 -9.84
C ILE A 612 -7.71 -18.93 -11.32
N PRO A 613 -8.75 -19.66 -11.74
CA PRO A 613 -9.26 -19.57 -13.12
C PRO A 613 -9.66 -18.14 -13.50
N GLU A 614 -9.49 -17.81 -14.78
CA GLU A 614 -9.78 -16.48 -15.32
C GLU A 614 -11.29 -16.16 -15.41
N ASP A 615 -12.17 -17.12 -15.12
CA ASP A 615 -13.63 -16.92 -15.09
C ASP A 615 -14.18 -16.46 -13.72
N VAL A 616 -13.33 -16.33 -12.71
CA VAL A 616 -13.70 -15.79 -11.40
C VAL A 616 -13.90 -14.27 -11.49
N MET A 617 -15.10 -13.80 -11.16
CA MET A 617 -15.50 -12.39 -11.30
C MET A 617 -15.50 -11.63 -9.98
N THR A 618 -15.52 -12.33 -8.84
CA THR A 618 -15.49 -11.72 -7.50
C THR A 618 -14.79 -12.64 -6.51
N LEU A 619 -14.18 -12.05 -5.48
CA LEU A 619 -13.64 -12.75 -4.31
C LEU A 619 -14.58 -12.68 -3.10
N VAL A 620 -15.76 -12.07 -3.25
CA VAL A 620 -16.85 -12.17 -2.26
C VAL A 620 -17.37 -13.61 -2.27
N PRO A 621 -17.49 -14.26 -1.10
CA PRO A 621 -18.02 -15.63 -1.04
C PRO A 621 -19.43 -15.73 -1.64
N GLN A 622 -19.72 -16.83 -2.34
CA GLN A 622 -21.05 -17.06 -2.94
C GLN A 622 -22.17 -17.03 -1.90
N SER A 623 -21.88 -17.41 -0.66
CA SER A 623 -22.84 -17.33 0.45
C SER A 623 -23.22 -15.91 0.87
N GLU A 624 -22.45 -14.91 0.44
CA GLU A 624 -22.67 -13.48 0.71
C GLU A 624 -23.18 -12.73 -0.54
N SER A 625 -23.42 -13.44 -1.66
CA SER A 625 -23.97 -12.90 -2.91
C SER A 625 -25.35 -13.49 -3.19
N GLY A 626 -26.32 -12.65 -3.51
CA GLY A 626 -27.67 -13.07 -3.91
C GLY A 626 -27.74 -13.64 -5.34
N ASN A 627 -26.81 -13.19 -6.23
CA ASN A 627 -26.78 -13.62 -7.62
C ASN A 627 -25.86 -14.82 -7.84
N SER A 628 -26.42 -16.02 -7.95
CA SER A 628 -25.68 -17.27 -8.21
C SER A 628 -25.00 -17.34 -9.59
N LYS A 629 -25.28 -16.39 -10.50
CA LYS A 629 -24.63 -16.32 -11.82
C LYS A 629 -23.28 -15.62 -11.76
N VAL A 630 -23.02 -14.84 -10.73
CA VAL A 630 -21.72 -14.19 -10.52
C VAL A 630 -20.74 -15.26 -10.02
N LYS A 631 -19.70 -15.54 -10.80
CA LYS A 631 -18.69 -16.52 -10.42
C LYS A 631 -17.79 -16.00 -9.32
N SER A 632 -17.99 -16.52 -8.13
CA SER A 632 -17.13 -16.33 -6.96
C SER A 632 -15.95 -17.29 -6.98
N LEU A 633 -15.00 -17.08 -6.05
CA LEU A 633 -13.93 -18.03 -5.79
C LEU A 633 -14.50 -19.41 -5.43
N ASP A 634 -14.17 -20.41 -6.23
CA ASP A 634 -14.56 -21.81 -6.04
C ASP A 634 -13.38 -22.67 -5.55
N ASP A 635 -13.47 -23.98 -5.67
CA ASP A 635 -12.44 -24.93 -5.24
C ASP A 635 -11.33 -25.19 -6.26
N ARG A 636 -11.38 -24.58 -7.45
CA ARG A 636 -10.35 -24.74 -8.49
C ARG A 636 -9.10 -23.93 -8.16
N ARG A 637 -7.93 -24.58 -8.27
CA ARG A 637 -6.61 -23.96 -8.05
C ARG A 637 -5.70 -24.25 -9.22
N VAL A 638 -4.98 -23.24 -9.67
CA VAL A 638 -4.08 -23.31 -10.81
C VAL A 638 -2.63 -23.11 -10.34
N TYR A 639 -1.75 -24.02 -10.71
CA TYR A 639 -0.30 -23.85 -10.58
C TYR A 639 0.31 -23.74 -11.98
N GLU A 640 0.76 -22.53 -12.32
CA GLU A 640 1.31 -22.21 -13.63
C GLU A 640 2.83 -22.25 -13.60
N MET A 641 3.43 -22.93 -14.57
CA MET A 641 4.85 -22.91 -14.86
C MET A 641 5.10 -22.35 -16.24
N ASN A 642 6.01 -21.40 -16.37
CA ASN A 642 6.33 -20.76 -17.64
C ASN A 642 7.33 -21.58 -18.48
N ASP A 643 7.87 -22.66 -17.92
CA ASP A 643 8.69 -23.62 -18.64
C ASP A 643 8.47 -25.06 -18.10
N ALA A 644 8.84 -26.06 -18.89
CA ALA A 644 8.86 -27.46 -18.50
C ALA A 644 10.28 -27.98 -18.19
N ALA A 645 11.30 -27.09 -18.21
CA ALA A 645 12.68 -27.46 -17.91
C ALA A 645 12.84 -27.83 -16.43
N ASP A 646 13.97 -28.39 -16.09
CA ASP A 646 14.32 -28.66 -14.69
C ASP A 646 14.33 -27.35 -13.89
N GLY A 647 13.66 -27.34 -12.73
CA GLY A 647 13.51 -26.18 -11.90
C GLY A 647 13.42 -26.51 -10.42
N SER A 648 13.53 -25.50 -9.59
CA SER A 648 13.37 -25.65 -8.14
C SER A 648 12.56 -24.45 -7.61
N ALA A 649 11.49 -24.73 -6.90
CA ALA A 649 10.69 -23.73 -6.19
C ALA A 649 10.06 -24.38 -4.96
N THR A 650 9.94 -23.60 -3.90
CA THR A 650 9.16 -23.96 -2.71
C THR A 650 8.29 -22.78 -2.35
N ILE A 651 6.98 -22.99 -2.39
CA ILE A 651 5.99 -21.99 -2.03
C ILE A 651 5.00 -22.57 -1.01
N THR A 652 4.43 -21.70 -0.20
CA THR A 652 3.20 -21.98 0.53
C THR A 652 2.09 -21.19 -0.16
N ASP A 653 1.05 -21.87 -0.63
CA ASP A 653 -0.07 -21.17 -1.25
C ASP A 653 -0.94 -20.47 -0.20
N PHE A 654 -1.90 -19.68 -0.66
CA PHE A 654 -2.74 -18.86 0.21
C PHE A 654 -3.64 -19.66 1.18
N GLU A 655 -3.86 -20.94 0.93
CA GLU A 655 -4.60 -21.86 1.80
C GLU A 655 -3.68 -22.74 2.67
N GLY A 656 -2.37 -22.48 2.64
CA GLY A 656 -1.38 -23.14 3.50
C GLY A 656 -0.83 -24.45 2.94
N ARG A 657 -1.16 -24.85 1.68
CA ARG A 657 -0.53 -26.01 1.06
C ARG A 657 0.92 -25.72 0.73
N SER A 658 1.79 -26.68 1.03
CA SER A 658 3.19 -26.67 0.59
C SER A 658 3.27 -27.19 -0.83
N VAL A 659 3.84 -26.40 -1.74
CA VAL A 659 4.05 -26.76 -3.15
C VAL A 659 5.53 -26.70 -3.44
N VAL A 660 6.12 -27.84 -3.78
CA VAL A 660 7.55 -28.02 -4.01
C VAL A 660 7.78 -28.53 -5.42
N ARG A 661 8.45 -27.71 -6.24
CA ARG A 661 8.99 -28.13 -7.54
C ARG A 661 10.44 -28.61 -7.36
N SER A 662 10.75 -29.78 -7.87
CA SER A 662 12.11 -30.34 -7.90
C SER A 662 12.34 -31.05 -9.25
N GLY A 663 13.19 -30.46 -10.09
CA GLY A 663 13.37 -30.90 -11.45
C GLY A 663 12.04 -30.80 -12.25
N ARG A 664 11.59 -31.93 -12.75
CA ARG A 664 10.31 -32.07 -13.48
C ARG A 664 9.24 -32.75 -12.63
N SER A 665 9.21 -32.48 -11.36
CA SER A 665 8.22 -32.99 -10.41
C SER A 665 7.67 -31.83 -9.57
N LEU A 666 6.36 -31.85 -9.35
CA LEU A 666 5.64 -30.91 -8.47
C LEU A 666 4.93 -31.72 -7.38
N LYS A 667 5.33 -31.52 -6.13
CA LYS A 667 4.67 -32.09 -4.96
C LYS A 667 3.79 -31.06 -4.29
N ILE A 668 2.53 -31.40 -4.05
CA ILE A 668 1.55 -30.58 -3.36
C ILE A 668 1.16 -31.32 -2.09
N SER A 669 1.26 -30.69 -0.92
CA SER A 669 0.97 -31.26 0.39
C SER A 669 0.15 -30.29 1.24
N GLY A 670 -0.93 -30.78 1.85
CA GLY A 670 -1.83 -30.00 2.73
C GLY A 670 -3.22 -30.62 2.76
N ASP A 671 -3.98 -30.35 3.80
CA ASP A 671 -5.29 -30.99 4.04
C ASP A 671 -6.47 -30.29 3.37
N SER A 672 -6.26 -29.11 2.72
CA SER A 672 -7.31 -28.40 1.99
C SER A 672 -7.58 -29.07 0.65
N ALA A 673 -8.73 -29.73 0.53
CA ALA A 673 -9.17 -30.33 -0.72
C ALA A 673 -9.42 -29.25 -1.79
N ALA A 674 -9.06 -29.55 -3.04
CA ALA A 674 -9.27 -28.65 -4.17
C ALA A 674 -9.21 -29.40 -5.51
N HIS A 675 -9.85 -28.85 -6.53
CA HIS A 675 -9.67 -29.28 -7.90
C HIS A 675 -8.44 -28.58 -8.49
N MET A 676 -7.37 -29.33 -8.73
CA MET A 676 -6.07 -28.81 -9.18
C MET A 676 -5.96 -28.78 -10.68
N ILE A 677 -5.44 -27.68 -11.20
CA ILE A 677 -5.04 -27.48 -12.59
C ILE A 677 -3.54 -27.18 -12.58
N VAL A 678 -2.73 -28.12 -13.03
CA VAL A 678 -1.29 -27.89 -13.22
C VAL A 678 -1.06 -27.64 -14.69
N ARG A 679 -0.59 -26.42 -15.03
CA ARG A 679 -0.44 -25.99 -16.41
C ARG A 679 0.95 -25.49 -16.76
N TRP A 680 1.35 -25.74 -17.99
CA TRP A 680 2.59 -25.27 -18.59
C TRP A 680 2.27 -24.30 -19.71
N ARG A 681 2.91 -23.16 -19.64
CA ARG A 681 2.86 -22.13 -20.68
C ARG A 681 4.14 -22.25 -21.51
N PHE A 682 4.04 -22.15 -22.84
CA PHE A 682 5.19 -22.19 -23.76
C PHE A 682 6.03 -23.48 -23.73
N ALA A 683 5.56 -24.56 -23.12
CA ALA A 683 6.29 -25.79 -22.98
C ALA A 683 5.60 -26.94 -23.72
N ALA A 684 6.38 -27.76 -24.40
CA ALA A 684 5.90 -29.03 -24.94
C ALA A 684 6.16 -30.14 -23.90
N VAL A 685 5.10 -30.53 -23.21
CA VAL A 685 5.11 -31.67 -22.28
C VAL A 685 4.62 -32.93 -23.01
N LYS A 686 5.46 -33.98 -23.08
CA LYS A 686 5.16 -35.19 -23.84
C LYS A 686 4.26 -36.14 -23.07
N SER A 687 4.48 -36.27 -21.78
CA SER A 687 3.72 -37.16 -20.89
C SER A 687 3.66 -36.57 -19.49
N VAL A 688 2.57 -36.85 -18.78
CA VAL A 688 2.38 -36.45 -17.38
C VAL A 688 1.87 -37.67 -16.59
N VAL A 689 2.42 -37.81 -15.39
CA VAL A 689 1.98 -38.82 -14.40
C VAL A 689 1.47 -38.02 -13.17
N VAL A 690 0.28 -38.37 -12.70
CA VAL A 690 -0.31 -37.82 -11.47
C VAL A 690 -0.50 -38.97 -10.49
N ASN A 691 0.12 -38.87 -9.32
CA ASN A 691 0.06 -39.88 -8.25
C ASN A 691 0.37 -41.33 -8.74
N GLY A 692 1.36 -41.44 -9.65
CA GLY A 692 1.78 -42.72 -10.22
C GLY A 692 0.93 -43.23 -11.39
N ALA A 693 -0.14 -42.54 -11.78
CA ALA A 693 -0.99 -42.91 -12.92
C ALA A 693 -0.79 -41.93 -14.10
N ALA A 694 -0.78 -42.44 -15.32
CA ALA A 694 -0.69 -41.62 -16.52
C ALA A 694 -1.91 -40.71 -16.64
N ALA A 695 -1.66 -39.40 -16.81
CA ALA A 695 -2.70 -38.38 -16.94
C ALA A 695 -2.81 -37.89 -18.39
N LYS A 696 -4.04 -37.64 -18.84
CA LYS A 696 -4.29 -37.04 -20.16
C LYS A 696 -3.94 -35.55 -20.17
N VAL A 697 -2.94 -35.18 -20.94
CA VAL A 697 -2.61 -33.76 -21.17
C VAL A 697 -3.67 -33.15 -22.09
N LYS A 698 -4.27 -32.07 -21.63
CA LYS A 698 -5.20 -31.24 -22.41
C LYS A 698 -4.42 -30.05 -22.98
N VAL A 699 -4.89 -29.51 -24.11
CA VAL A 699 -4.32 -28.30 -24.75
C VAL A 699 -5.44 -27.31 -25.02
N GLU A 700 -5.36 -26.16 -24.43
CA GLU A 700 -6.35 -25.11 -24.59
C GLU A 700 -5.70 -23.73 -24.38
N ASN A 701 -6.08 -22.73 -25.17
CA ASN A 701 -5.66 -21.33 -25.05
C ASN A 701 -4.13 -21.14 -24.94
N GLY A 702 -3.34 -21.98 -25.59
CA GLY A 702 -1.87 -21.94 -25.55
C GLY A 702 -1.23 -22.58 -24.31
N TYR A 703 -2.02 -23.21 -23.45
CA TYR A 703 -1.54 -23.99 -22.32
C TYR A 703 -1.64 -25.50 -22.58
N GLN A 704 -0.67 -26.25 -22.05
CA GLN A 704 -0.82 -27.65 -21.78
C GLN A 704 -1.11 -27.83 -20.29
N PHE A 705 -2.07 -28.67 -19.91
CA PHE A 705 -2.44 -28.85 -18.53
C PHE A 705 -3.00 -30.23 -18.21
N VAL A 706 -2.98 -30.58 -16.93
CA VAL A 706 -3.68 -31.71 -16.35
C VAL A 706 -4.55 -31.24 -15.19
N GLU A 707 -5.66 -31.95 -14.96
CA GLU A 707 -6.61 -31.67 -13.89
C GLU A 707 -6.78 -32.92 -13.03
N PHE A 708 -6.90 -32.72 -11.71
CA PHE A 708 -7.10 -33.82 -10.75
C PHE A 708 -7.61 -33.29 -9.42
N ASP A 709 -8.24 -34.14 -8.63
CA ASP A 709 -8.67 -33.76 -7.28
C ASP A 709 -7.53 -34.01 -6.28
N HIS A 710 -7.25 -33.01 -5.49
CA HIS A 710 -6.29 -33.05 -4.40
C HIS A 710 -7.01 -33.18 -3.07
N LEU A 711 -6.61 -34.11 -2.24
CA LEU A 711 -7.17 -34.32 -0.91
C LEU A 711 -6.14 -34.02 0.19
N LYS A 712 -4.91 -34.51 0.06
CA LYS A 712 -3.87 -34.37 1.07
C LYS A 712 -2.46 -34.28 0.49
N ASN A 713 -2.13 -35.16 -0.43
CA ASN A 713 -0.85 -35.18 -1.11
C ASN A 713 -1.06 -35.52 -2.58
N SER A 714 -0.38 -34.80 -3.44
CA SER A 714 -0.36 -35.07 -4.88
C SER A 714 1.04 -34.85 -5.43
N VAL A 715 1.41 -35.70 -6.38
CA VAL A 715 2.67 -35.61 -7.11
C VAL A 715 2.35 -35.55 -8.60
N VAL A 716 2.89 -34.56 -9.29
CA VAL A 716 2.78 -34.41 -10.75
C VAL A 716 4.18 -34.46 -11.34
N GLU A 717 4.42 -35.42 -12.23
CA GLU A 717 5.71 -35.60 -12.91
C GLU A 717 5.49 -35.50 -14.42
N TRP A 718 6.45 -34.87 -15.12
CA TRP A 718 6.34 -34.66 -16.57
C TRP A 718 7.66 -34.90 -17.30
N GLN A 719 7.56 -35.15 -18.62
CA GLN A 719 8.71 -35.36 -19.52
C GLN A 719 8.64 -34.45 -20.72
#